data_557f8573a69bc7784b2de3ced4128286
#
_entry.id   557f8573a69bc7784b2de3ced4128286
#
_cell.length_a   1.000
_cell.length_b   1.000
_cell.length_c   1.000
_cell.angle_alpha   90.00
_cell.angle_beta   90.00
_cell.angle_gamma   90.00
#
_symmetry.space_group_name_H-M   'P 1'
#
loop_
_entity.id
_entity.type
_entity.pdbx_description
1 polymer ?
#
loop_
_entity_poly.entity_id
_entity_poly.type
_entity_poly.pdbx_seq_one_letter_code
_entity_poly.pdbx_strand_id
1 'polypeptide(L)'
;MISHQLVVFCLSSWVAFAQSPAKLAPAHPDWPGVFLHRDTCNVHILRDGDTAVLVNLGDGTVLDHLANNGIRNIEWVLFTDHHREQCQGIGRVDRTRVKIAAPGEERELFEKPLDFRKWRPTLGDKHTVHGASYVRPPSRPILLDRVLLPGEVFRWRGYELICVATPGHSPGGMSYVLRQGDKTCAFSGGIMHHGARMTNWYDTEWDYGFAKGLEALTHSVGKLRELNLSVLFPSQGPTVADAGGQLAEYHRKLKEFHPDYIRGYPVNSLTKRTKANPILKPTPIPQITRVTPHLYKFSDALAGKNFAIIISDSGRGLLLDCGLFSEQLLAELVAEMRKHLGLKRIDALWINHMHGDHFTLGETLKKEYGAQIWTLDRIVDKVENPLRYDYCALITSYNLQYRGLKVDRPLRDGEVVEWEGLKLHVDWMPGQTEFGNCLWVELDGKKIAFTGDNLFGDPADPEQNGHEAVVARNSAIFEEGYILGSKYLRDLKPDIIMGAHNVLMTDPSAFVDRYHAWSKRIASQYRELLPEQNYEYQFDPFWVSAYPYRVDLQETDQATVTITVRNFRDTPQKHSVAFCLPPGVSADPPVLQGVVDPKSRKSFPVKISIRRNDIATGTLMIPMDITLDGIRHGQKFDFVIRAKPEPAVSPAGK
;
A
#
# COMPACT_ATOMS: atom_id res chain seq x y z
N MET A 1 1.35 72.10 -0.76
CA MET A 1 0.57 71.26 -1.72
C MET A 1 0.69 69.83 -1.27
N ILE A 2 -0.33 69.34 -0.56
CA ILE A 2 -0.39 68.00 0.01
C ILE A 2 -1.29 67.19 -0.94
N SER A 3 -0.69 66.19 -1.59
CA SER A 3 -1.39 65.27 -2.52
C SER A 3 -2.03 64.16 -1.69
N HIS A 4 -3.37 64.10 -1.68
CA HIS A 4 -4.13 63.01 -1.12
C HIS A 4 -4.22 61.88 -2.16
N GLN A 5 -3.58 60.74 -1.90
CA GLN A 5 -3.85 59.49 -2.62
C GLN A 5 -5.07 58.79 -2.01
N LEU A 6 -6.10 58.69 -2.85
CA LEU A 6 -7.30 57.90 -2.56
C LEU A 6 -6.97 56.40 -2.70
N VAL A 7 -7.00 55.68 -1.61
CA VAL A 7 -6.94 54.21 -1.65
C VAL A 7 -8.37 53.67 -1.84
N VAL A 8 -8.63 53.16 -3.05
CA VAL A 8 -9.90 52.50 -3.36
C VAL A 8 -9.79 51.05 -2.88
N PHE A 9 -10.51 50.70 -1.79
CA PHE A 9 -10.74 49.32 -1.41
C PHE A 9 -11.76 48.68 -2.34
N CYS A 10 -11.33 47.83 -3.28
CA CYS A 10 -12.21 46.91 -3.98
C CYS A 10 -12.63 45.78 -3.04
N LEU A 11 -13.80 45.92 -2.43
CA LEU A 11 -14.53 44.81 -1.80
C LEU A 11 -15.07 43.91 -2.93
N SER A 12 -14.33 42.86 -3.30
CA SER A 12 -14.87 41.78 -4.12
C SER A 12 -15.84 40.96 -3.26
N SER A 13 -17.11 41.33 -3.32
CA SER A 13 -18.22 40.49 -2.81
C SER A 13 -18.26 39.20 -3.64
N TRP A 14 -17.83 38.09 -3.01
CA TRP A 14 -18.13 36.78 -3.51
C TRP A 14 -19.63 36.55 -3.39
N VAL A 15 -20.35 36.77 -4.47
CA VAL A 15 -21.72 36.29 -4.61
C VAL A 15 -21.60 34.79 -4.80
N ALA A 16 -21.82 34.02 -3.74
CA ALA A 16 -22.08 32.61 -3.84
C ALA A 16 -23.40 32.49 -4.64
N PHE A 17 -23.30 32.16 -5.91
CA PHE A 17 -24.45 31.66 -6.65
C PHE A 17 -24.89 30.39 -5.95
N ALA A 18 -25.96 30.45 -5.18
CA ALA A 18 -26.68 29.29 -4.73
C ALA A 18 -27.18 28.58 -5.99
N GLN A 19 -26.46 27.57 -6.45
CA GLN A 19 -26.97 26.68 -7.48
C GLN A 19 -28.27 26.10 -6.95
N SER A 20 -29.36 26.25 -7.72
CA SER A 20 -30.63 25.58 -7.44
C SER A 20 -30.31 24.11 -7.20
N PRO A 21 -30.79 23.51 -6.10
CA PRO A 21 -30.42 22.13 -5.77
C PRO A 21 -30.79 21.22 -6.93
N ALA A 22 -29.79 20.51 -7.44
CA ALA A 22 -29.93 19.67 -8.61
C ALA A 22 -31.02 18.61 -8.39
N LYS A 23 -31.90 18.44 -9.36
CA LYS A 23 -32.89 17.38 -9.35
C LYS A 23 -32.16 16.03 -9.44
N LEU A 24 -32.46 15.12 -8.51
CA LEU A 24 -31.90 13.76 -8.56
C LEU A 24 -32.41 13.07 -9.84
N ALA A 25 -31.47 12.49 -10.59
CA ALA A 25 -31.79 11.73 -11.79
C ALA A 25 -31.94 10.24 -11.46
N PRO A 26 -32.84 9.51 -12.14
CA PRO A 26 -32.83 8.05 -12.06
C PRO A 26 -31.46 7.49 -12.42
N ALA A 27 -30.99 6.53 -11.66
CA ALA A 27 -29.68 5.88 -11.88
C ALA A 27 -29.63 5.08 -13.19
N HIS A 28 -30.79 4.58 -13.64
CA HIS A 28 -30.98 3.87 -14.91
C HIS A 28 -32.46 3.91 -15.31
N PRO A 29 -32.80 3.99 -16.63
CA PRO A 29 -34.19 4.05 -17.09
C PRO A 29 -35.05 2.84 -16.66
N ASP A 30 -34.47 1.66 -16.62
CA ASP A 30 -35.17 0.45 -16.18
C ASP A 30 -35.41 0.36 -14.68
N TRP A 31 -34.84 1.26 -13.90
CA TRP A 31 -34.91 1.32 -12.44
C TRP A 31 -35.39 2.71 -11.97
N PRO A 32 -36.61 3.13 -12.31
CA PRO A 32 -37.07 4.50 -12.06
C PRO A 32 -37.20 4.84 -10.56
N GLY A 33 -37.26 3.83 -9.68
CA GLY A 33 -37.26 4.01 -8.21
C GLY A 33 -35.89 4.13 -7.58
N VAL A 34 -34.82 4.01 -8.37
CA VAL A 34 -33.42 4.12 -7.93
C VAL A 34 -32.83 5.41 -8.48
N PHE A 35 -32.41 6.31 -7.59
CA PHE A 35 -31.77 7.58 -7.95
C PHE A 35 -30.28 7.55 -7.60
N LEU A 36 -29.52 8.44 -8.22
CA LEU A 36 -28.07 8.56 -8.03
C LEU A 36 -27.70 9.99 -7.64
N HIS A 37 -26.94 10.11 -6.54
CA HIS A 37 -26.17 11.29 -6.18
C HIS A 37 -24.68 10.95 -6.23
N ARG A 38 -23.85 11.89 -6.70
CA ARG A 38 -22.40 11.70 -6.79
C ARG A 38 -21.67 12.75 -5.97
N ASP A 39 -20.87 12.28 -5.03
CA ASP A 39 -19.94 13.10 -4.26
C ASP A 39 -18.59 12.38 -4.16
N THR A 40 -18.11 11.98 -2.98
CA THR A 40 -16.89 11.17 -2.80
C THR A 40 -17.08 9.70 -3.23
N CYS A 41 -18.33 9.28 -3.38
CA CYS A 41 -18.74 8.02 -3.99
C CYS A 41 -20.11 8.17 -4.67
N ASN A 42 -20.59 7.13 -5.33
CA ASN A 42 -21.97 7.04 -5.77
C ASN A 42 -22.87 6.65 -4.59
N VAL A 43 -23.82 7.51 -4.27
CA VAL A 43 -24.87 7.24 -3.31
C VAL A 43 -26.16 6.89 -4.07
N HIS A 44 -26.62 5.65 -3.91
CA HIS A 44 -27.86 5.21 -4.55
C HIS A 44 -29.03 5.33 -3.58
N ILE A 45 -30.15 5.85 -4.07
CA ILE A 45 -31.33 6.17 -3.27
C ILE A 45 -32.47 5.30 -3.76
N LEU A 46 -32.93 4.37 -2.92
CA LEU A 46 -34.15 3.59 -3.16
C LEU A 46 -35.31 4.33 -2.53
N ARG A 47 -36.28 4.73 -3.36
CA ARG A 47 -37.37 5.58 -2.93
C ARG A 47 -38.69 4.82 -2.92
N ASP A 48 -39.47 5.01 -1.84
CA ASP A 48 -40.87 4.64 -1.76
C ASP A 48 -41.67 5.79 -1.15
N GLY A 49 -42.52 6.46 -1.97
CA GLY A 49 -43.27 7.65 -1.57
C GLY A 49 -42.33 8.82 -1.21
N ASP A 50 -42.39 9.29 0.02
CA ASP A 50 -41.55 10.35 0.59
C ASP A 50 -40.44 9.83 1.49
N THR A 51 -40.20 8.54 1.46
CA THR A 51 -39.19 7.86 2.30
C THR A 51 -38.17 7.15 1.44
N ALA A 52 -36.96 6.99 1.96
CA ALA A 52 -35.84 6.35 1.24
C ALA A 52 -34.97 5.48 2.12
N VAL A 53 -34.25 4.55 1.43
CA VAL A 53 -33.04 3.88 1.90
C VAL A 53 -31.88 4.36 1.02
N LEU A 54 -30.75 4.65 1.64
CA LEU A 54 -29.51 4.98 0.93
C LEU A 54 -28.60 3.75 0.89
N VAL A 55 -27.96 3.51 -0.26
CA VAL A 55 -26.81 2.60 -0.38
C VAL A 55 -25.57 3.45 -0.51
N ASN A 56 -24.71 3.38 0.51
CA ASN A 56 -23.62 4.30 0.82
C ASN A 56 -24.12 5.71 1.16
N LEU A 57 -23.22 6.60 1.58
CA LEU A 57 -23.56 7.93 2.06
C LEU A 57 -22.65 9.02 1.49
N GLY A 58 -21.46 8.63 1.02
CA GLY A 58 -20.47 9.59 0.58
C GLY A 58 -20.06 10.58 1.67
N ASP A 59 -19.93 11.84 1.33
CA ASP A 59 -19.69 12.94 2.27
C ASP A 59 -20.99 13.47 2.94
N GLY A 60 -22.12 12.90 2.55
CA GLY A 60 -23.44 13.25 3.07
C GLY A 60 -24.08 14.47 2.41
N THR A 61 -23.53 15.01 1.32
CA THR A 61 -24.17 16.11 0.57
C THR A 61 -25.48 15.68 -0.08
N VAL A 62 -25.68 14.38 -0.29
CA VAL A 62 -26.97 13.81 -0.72
C VAL A 62 -28.13 14.29 0.14
N LEU A 63 -27.92 14.46 1.46
CA LEU A 63 -28.94 14.88 2.41
C LEU A 63 -29.52 16.28 2.11
N ASP A 64 -28.74 17.17 1.49
CA ASP A 64 -29.15 18.52 1.12
C ASP A 64 -30.11 18.53 -0.08
N HIS A 65 -30.15 17.44 -0.85
CA HIS A 65 -30.94 17.32 -2.06
C HIS A 65 -32.25 16.56 -1.89
N LEU A 66 -32.42 15.77 -0.82
CA LEU A 66 -33.54 14.86 -0.65
C LEU A 66 -34.89 15.59 -0.57
N ALA A 67 -35.00 16.63 0.25
CA ALA A 67 -36.26 17.35 0.46
C ALA A 67 -36.79 17.99 -0.84
N ASN A 68 -35.91 18.56 -1.66
CA ASN A 68 -36.23 19.16 -2.96
C ASN A 68 -36.65 18.12 -4.02
N ASN A 69 -36.39 16.85 -3.76
CA ASN A 69 -36.79 15.73 -4.58
C ASN A 69 -37.97 14.95 -3.98
N GLY A 70 -38.68 15.55 -2.98
CA GLY A 70 -39.87 14.97 -2.35
C GLY A 70 -39.57 13.81 -1.40
N ILE A 71 -38.30 13.65 -0.95
CA ILE A 71 -37.91 12.65 0.05
C ILE A 71 -37.72 13.38 1.38
N ARG A 72 -38.58 13.05 2.36
CA ARG A 72 -38.60 13.69 3.68
C ARG A 72 -37.95 12.85 4.76
N ASN A 73 -37.95 11.54 4.57
CA ASN A 73 -37.49 10.59 5.57
C ASN A 73 -36.46 9.66 4.96
N ILE A 74 -35.38 9.39 5.73
CA ILE A 74 -34.45 8.30 5.50
C ILE A 74 -34.68 7.32 6.65
N GLU A 75 -34.88 6.05 6.35
CA GLU A 75 -35.00 5.01 7.37
C GLU A 75 -33.69 4.25 7.58
N TRP A 76 -32.96 4.01 6.50
CA TRP A 76 -31.72 3.23 6.54
C TRP A 76 -30.63 3.82 5.64
N VAL A 77 -29.38 3.62 6.08
CA VAL A 77 -28.19 3.67 5.23
C VAL A 77 -27.57 2.29 5.26
N LEU A 78 -27.39 1.68 4.08
CA LEU A 78 -26.73 0.40 3.89
C LEU A 78 -25.31 0.66 3.33
N PHE A 79 -24.27 0.25 4.03
CA PHE A 79 -22.91 0.32 3.51
C PHE A 79 -22.53 -0.98 2.79
N THR A 80 -21.86 -0.87 1.63
CA THR A 80 -21.33 -2.01 0.88
C THR A 80 -20.02 -2.51 1.45
N ASP A 81 -19.24 -1.62 2.03
CA ASP A 81 -17.95 -1.85 2.69
C ASP A 81 -17.57 -0.64 3.58
N HIS A 82 -16.43 -0.73 4.29
CA HIS A 82 -16.00 0.22 5.31
C HIS A 82 -15.21 1.42 4.78
N HIS A 83 -14.93 1.54 3.49
CA HIS A 83 -14.06 2.59 2.98
C HIS A 83 -14.61 3.98 3.29
N ARG A 84 -13.72 4.90 3.74
CA ARG A 84 -14.09 6.22 4.25
C ARG A 84 -14.89 7.05 3.26
N GLU A 85 -14.54 7.02 1.98
CA GLU A 85 -15.24 7.75 0.94
C GLU A 85 -16.73 7.37 0.81
N GLN A 86 -17.12 6.23 1.35
CA GLN A 86 -18.52 5.78 1.35
C GLN A 86 -19.28 6.19 2.61
N CYS A 87 -18.61 6.50 3.71
CA CYS A 87 -19.23 6.72 5.01
C CYS A 87 -18.79 8.01 5.73
N GLN A 88 -17.92 8.84 5.13
CA GLN A 88 -17.38 10.02 5.80
C GLN A 88 -18.44 11.05 6.19
N GLY A 89 -19.60 11.07 5.53
CA GLY A 89 -20.73 11.92 5.83
C GLY A 89 -21.57 11.53 7.04
N ILE A 90 -21.22 10.44 7.76
CA ILE A 90 -22.04 9.87 8.85
C ILE A 90 -22.37 10.88 9.96
N GLY A 91 -21.51 11.87 10.19
CA GLY A 91 -21.74 12.93 11.18
C GLY A 91 -22.90 13.87 10.86
N ARG A 92 -23.42 13.83 9.64
CA ARG A 92 -24.58 14.62 9.18
C ARG A 92 -25.91 13.88 9.37
N VAL A 93 -25.86 12.58 9.70
CA VAL A 93 -27.04 11.73 9.83
C VAL A 93 -27.64 11.83 11.23
N ASP A 94 -28.94 12.09 11.33
CA ASP A 94 -29.68 12.03 12.58
C ASP A 94 -29.88 10.56 13.01
N ARG A 95 -29.01 10.09 13.88
CA ARG A 95 -28.98 8.70 14.38
C ARG A 95 -30.19 8.32 15.24
N THR A 96 -31.01 9.26 15.65
CA THR A 96 -32.26 8.96 16.36
C THR A 96 -33.37 8.47 15.42
N ARG A 97 -33.24 8.77 14.13
CA ARG A 97 -34.26 8.47 13.09
C ARG A 97 -33.74 7.50 12.02
N VAL A 98 -32.44 7.57 11.71
CA VAL A 98 -31.81 6.81 10.63
C VAL A 98 -31.01 5.66 11.20
N LYS A 99 -31.30 4.45 10.76
CA LYS A 99 -30.59 3.23 11.12
C LYS A 99 -29.46 2.94 10.13
N ILE A 100 -28.42 2.28 10.60
CA ILE A 100 -27.25 1.89 9.80
C ILE A 100 -27.16 0.37 9.74
N ALA A 101 -26.97 -0.16 8.52
CA ALA A 101 -26.63 -1.56 8.32
C ALA A 101 -25.37 -1.70 7.44
N ALA A 102 -24.58 -2.72 7.74
CA ALA A 102 -23.34 -3.00 7.01
C ALA A 102 -23.00 -4.51 7.04
N PRO A 103 -22.07 -5.00 6.19
CA PRO A 103 -21.62 -6.38 6.21
C PRO A 103 -21.09 -6.80 7.58
N GLY A 104 -21.50 -7.98 8.05
CA GLY A 104 -21.09 -8.50 9.36
C GLY A 104 -19.59 -8.70 9.50
N GLU A 105 -18.93 -9.13 8.44
CA GLU A 105 -17.47 -9.33 8.41
C GLU A 105 -16.67 -8.03 8.61
N GLU A 106 -17.29 -6.87 8.36
CA GLU A 106 -16.65 -5.55 8.52
C GLU A 106 -17.10 -4.78 9.78
N ARG A 107 -17.91 -5.41 10.63
CA ARG A 107 -18.45 -4.77 11.83
C ARG A 107 -17.38 -4.08 12.67
N GLU A 108 -16.26 -4.77 12.94
CA GLU A 108 -15.18 -4.21 13.77
C GLU A 108 -14.54 -2.98 13.12
N LEU A 109 -14.43 -2.96 11.78
CA LEU A 109 -13.89 -1.81 11.04
C LEU A 109 -14.76 -0.56 11.18
N PHE A 110 -16.09 -0.74 11.28
CA PHE A 110 -17.01 0.36 11.55
C PHE A 110 -17.02 0.76 13.03
N GLU A 111 -17.14 -0.20 13.95
CA GLU A 111 -17.38 0.08 15.37
C GLU A 111 -16.08 0.38 16.15
N LYS A 112 -14.92 -0.16 15.70
CA LYS A 112 -13.62 -0.02 16.36
C LYS A 112 -12.51 0.36 15.38
N PRO A 113 -12.66 1.42 14.59
CA PRO A 113 -11.74 1.72 13.49
C PRO A 113 -10.29 2.00 13.91
N LEU A 114 -10.09 2.52 15.12
CA LEU A 114 -8.74 2.82 15.63
C LEU A 114 -7.94 1.57 15.98
N ASP A 115 -8.58 0.42 16.20
CA ASP A 115 -7.88 -0.84 16.46
C ASP A 115 -7.04 -1.31 15.26
N PHE A 116 -7.29 -0.72 14.07
CA PHE A 116 -6.59 -1.03 12.82
C PHE A 116 -5.55 0.03 12.40
N ARG A 117 -5.18 0.94 13.33
CA ARG A 117 -4.10 1.90 13.16
C ARG A 117 -3.04 1.67 14.21
N LYS A 118 -2.20 0.65 13.97
CA LYS A 118 -1.19 0.19 14.92
C LYS A 118 -0.06 1.22 15.07
N TRP A 119 0.27 1.55 16.33
CA TRP A 119 1.47 2.34 16.59
C TRP A 119 2.76 1.56 16.29
N ARG A 120 2.76 0.29 16.62
CA ARG A 120 3.85 -0.65 16.32
C ARG A 120 3.28 -1.89 15.67
N PRO A 121 3.18 -1.91 14.33
CA PRO A 121 2.64 -3.06 13.63
C PRO A 121 3.61 -4.24 13.64
N THR A 122 3.06 -5.45 13.53
CA THR A 122 3.80 -6.69 13.34
C THR A 122 3.45 -7.33 12.00
N LEU A 123 4.23 -8.33 11.58
CA LEU A 123 3.98 -9.06 10.33
C LEU A 123 2.62 -9.76 10.31
N GLY A 124 2.14 -10.22 11.47
CA GLY A 124 0.90 -10.98 11.61
C GLY A 124 -0.33 -10.16 12.02
N ASP A 125 -0.26 -8.84 12.06
CA ASP A 125 -1.40 -8.02 12.46
C ASP A 125 -2.55 -8.13 11.45
N LYS A 126 -3.77 -8.23 11.99
CA LYS A 126 -5.00 -8.29 11.18
C LYS A 126 -5.14 -7.01 10.34
N HIS A 127 -5.48 -7.15 9.08
CA HIS A 127 -5.68 -6.06 8.12
C HIS A 127 -4.45 -5.18 7.89
N THR A 128 -3.27 -5.78 8.01
CA THR A 128 -2.01 -5.21 7.52
C THR A 128 -1.36 -6.14 6.50
N VAL A 129 -0.56 -5.54 5.61
CA VAL A 129 0.32 -6.27 4.71
C VAL A 129 1.73 -6.12 5.26
N HIS A 130 2.25 -7.15 5.92
CA HIS A 130 3.56 -7.13 6.59
C HIS A 130 3.82 -5.84 7.37
N GLY A 131 2.82 -5.38 8.13
CA GLY A 131 2.90 -4.18 8.96
C GLY A 131 2.36 -2.89 8.33
N ALA A 132 2.21 -2.79 7.02
CA ALA A 132 1.56 -1.65 6.39
C ALA A 132 0.03 -1.80 6.41
N SER A 133 -0.68 -0.72 6.72
CA SER A 133 -2.14 -0.71 6.76
C SER A 133 -2.72 -0.75 5.35
N TYR A 134 -3.64 -1.68 5.05
CA TYR A 134 -4.37 -1.66 3.79
C TYR A 134 -5.83 -1.25 3.94
N VAL A 135 -6.45 -1.49 5.08
CA VAL A 135 -7.82 -1.04 5.33
C VAL A 135 -7.86 0.47 5.56
N ARG A 136 -8.93 1.10 5.10
CA ARG A 136 -9.18 2.54 5.27
C ARG A 136 -10.49 2.76 6.05
N PRO A 137 -10.52 2.37 7.36
CA PRO A 137 -11.72 2.39 8.17
C PRO A 137 -12.17 3.84 8.41
N PRO A 138 -13.43 4.05 8.85
CA PRO A 138 -13.92 5.36 9.26
C PRO A 138 -12.99 6.03 10.28
N SER A 139 -12.92 7.35 10.28
CA SER A 139 -12.07 8.08 11.24
C SER A 139 -12.61 8.09 12.69
N ARG A 140 -13.85 7.67 12.86
CA ARG A 140 -14.56 7.56 14.14
C ARG A 140 -15.49 6.34 14.13
N PRO A 141 -15.81 5.78 15.29
CA PRO A 141 -16.76 4.66 15.40
C PRO A 141 -18.11 4.96 14.77
N ILE A 142 -18.61 4.00 14.02
CA ILE A 142 -19.98 3.99 13.46
C ILE A 142 -20.68 2.76 14.03
N LEU A 143 -21.55 2.96 15.00
CA LEU A 143 -22.33 1.86 15.58
C LEU A 143 -23.38 1.38 14.58
N LEU A 144 -23.42 0.07 14.35
CA LEU A 144 -24.37 -0.57 13.46
C LEU A 144 -25.65 -0.96 14.19
N ASP A 145 -26.81 -0.59 13.64
CA ASP A 145 -28.11 -1.05 14.14
C ASP A 145 -28.40 -2.48 13.67
N ARG A 146 -27.83 -2.87 12.52
CA ARG A 146 -27.97 -4.23 11.97
C ARG A 146 -26.71 -4.64 11.22
N VAL A 147 -26.25 -5.85 11.46
CA VAL A 147 -25.28 -6.52 10.61
C VAL A 147 -26.02 -7.36 9.56
N LEU A 148 -25.50 -7.36 8.34
CA LEU A 148 -26.05 -8.10 7.21
C LEU A 148 -25.16 -9.31 6.92
N LEU A 149 -25.76 -10.47 6.75
CA LEU A 149 -25.07 -11.72 6.50
C LEU A 149 -25.22 -12.17 5.05
N PRO A 150 -24.25 -12.90 4.49
CA PRO A 150 -24.36 -13.46 3.15
C PRO A 150 -25.59 -14.36 3.00
N GLY A 151 -26.37 -14.18 1.92
CA GLY A 151 -27.61 -14.90 1.65
C GLY A 151 -28.84 -14.35 2.36
N GLU A 152 -28.67 -13.41 3.28
CA GLU A 152 -29.78 -12.72 3.95
C GLU A 152 -30.53 -11.84 2.95
N VAL A 153 -31.84 -11.66 3.17
CA VAL A 153 -32.69 -10.71 2.44
C VAL A 153 -33.02 -9.53 3.34
N PHE A 154 -32.49 -8.36 2.99
CA PHE A 154 -32.89 -7.11 3.63
C PHE A 154 -34.21 -6.66 3.02
N ARG A 155 -35.29 -6.66 3.83
CA ARG A 155 -36.63 -6.24 3.40
C ARG A 155 -36.91 -4.84 3.89
N TRP A 156 -37.29 -3.99 2.95
CA TRP A 156 -37.76 -2.64 3.26
C TRP A 156 -38.93 -2.27 2.32
N ARG A 157 -40.11 -2.13 2.89
CA ARG A 157 -41.34 -1.85 2.15
C ARG A 157 -41.53 -2.81 0.96
N GLY A 158 -41.58 -2.32 -0.27
CA GLY A 158 -41.68 -3.13 -1.50
C GLY A 158 -40.34 -3.63 -2.06
N TYR A 159 -39.24 -3.38 -1.39
CA TYR A 159 -37.88 -3.80 -1.84
C TYR A 159 -37.38 -4.99 -1.06
N GLU A 160 -36.84 -5.96 -1.78
CA GLU A 160 -36.09 -7.11 -1.24
C GLU A 160 -34.68 -7.11 -1.81
N LEU A 161 -33.70 -6.80 -0.95
CA LEU A 161 -32.28 -6.77 -1.31
C LEU A 161 -31.60 -8.04 -0.81
N ILE A 162 -31.16 -8.90 -1.72
CA ILE A 162 -30.40 -10.11 -1.39
C ILE A 162 -28.95 -9.71 -1.12
N CYS A 163 -28.43 -10.05 0.04
CA CYS A 163 -27.05 -9.78 0.47
C CYS A 163 -26.11 -10.82 -0.12
N VAL A 164 -25.27 -10.45 -1.06
CA VAL A 164 -24.28 -11.33 -1.70
C VAL A 164 -22.88 -10.93 -1.25
N ALA A 165 -22.18 -11.82 -0.55
CA ALA A 165 -20.77 -11.56 -0.19
C ALA A 165 -19.91 -11.43 -1.44
N THR A 166 -19.29 -10.28 -1.58
CA THR A 166 -18.39 -9.92 -2.69
C THR A 166 -17.08 -9.33 -2.15
N PRO A 167 -16.27 -10.12 -1.40
CA PRO A 167 -14.95 -9.68 -0.97
C PRO A 167 -14.02 -9.50 -2.18
N GLY A 168 -13.00 -8.67 -2.02
CA GLY A 168 -12.00 -8.37 -3.05
C GLY A 168 -11.49 -6.95 -2.93
N HIS A 169 -12.33 -5.97 -3.22
CA HIS A 169 -12.04 -4.55 -2.95
C HIS A 169 -11.96 -4.27 -1.44
N SER A 170 -12.70 -4.99 -0.63
CA SER A 170 -12.57 -5.03 0.82
C SER A 170 -12.76 -6.47 1.34
N PRO A 171 -12.25 -6.79 2.55
CA PRO A 171 -12.28 -8.17 3.04
C PRO A 171 -13.69 -8.71 3.31
N GLY A 172 -14.66 -7.86 3.65
CA GLY A 172 -16.04 -8.24 3.93
C GLY A 172 -17.06 -7.58 3.00
N GLY A 173 -16.64 -7.06 1.86
CA GLY A 173 -17.51 -6.35 0.92
C GLY A 173 -18.76 -7.13 0.53
N MET A 174 -19.85 -6.41 0.33
CA MET A 174 -21.17 -6.98 0.02
C MET A 174 -21.86 -6.24 -1.12
N SER A 175 -22.43 -6.99 -2.03
CA SER A 175 -23.35 -6.48 -3.06
C SER A 175 -24.79 -6.71 -2.64
N TYR A 176 -25.64 -5.74 -2.87
CA TYR A 176 -27.10 -5.84 -2.63
C TYR A 176 -27.81 -6.04 -3.95
N VAL A 177 -28.40 -7.21 -4.14
CA VAL A 177 -29.07 -7.62 -5.39
C VAL A 177 -30.56 -7.37 -5.28
N LEU A 178 -31.11 -6.60 -6.21
CA LEU A 178 -32.53 -6.28 -6.32
C LEU A 178 -33.13 -6.94 -7.56
N ARG A 179 -34.26 -7.62 -7.39
CA ARG A 179 -35.06 -8.22 -8.48
C ARG A 179 -36.38 -7.48 -8.62
N GLN A 180 -36.76 -7.18 -9.85
CA GLN A 180 -38.06 -6.57 -10.16
C GLN A 180 -38.57 -7.15 -11.49
N GLY A 181 -39.59 -8.01 -11.40
CA GLY A 181 -40.02 -8.81 -12.53
C GLY A 181 -38.92 -9.74 -13.04
N ASP A 182 -38.61 -9.66 -14.32
CA ASP A 182 -37.55 -10.40 -15.00
C ASP A 182 -36.17 -9.71 -14.94
N LYS A 183 -36.11 -8.49 -14.40
CA LYS A 183 -34.88 -7.70 -14.32
C LYS A 183 -34.17 -7.88 -12.98
N THR A 184 -32.84 -7.92 -13.04
CA THR A 184 -31.99 -8.02 -11.85
C THR A 184 -30.88 -6.98 -11.92
N CYS A 185 -30.70 -6.19 -10.85
CA CYS A 185 -29.57 -5.28 -10.70
C CYS A 185 -28.83 -5.54 -9.39
N ALA A 186 -27.63 -4.98 -9.25
CA ALA A 186 -26.88 -5.04 -8.00
C ALA A 186 -26.20 -3.71 -7.67
N PHE A 187 -26.27 -3.31 -6.39
CA PHE A 187 -25.44 -2.27 -5.80
C PHE A 187 -24.13 -2.95 -5.38
N SER A 188 -23.09 -2.81 -6.19
CA SER A 188 -21.91 -3.69 -6.13
C SER A 188 -20.73 -3.18 -5.30
N GLY A 189 -20.87 -2.02 -4.64
CA GLY A 189 -19.74 -1.42 -3.93
C GLY A 189 -18.56 -1.14 -4.86
N GLY A 190 -17.35 -1.35 -4.36
CA GLY A 190 -16.11 -1.14 -5.10
C GLY A 190 -15.65 -2.34 -5.94
N ILE A 191 -16.50 -3.37 -6.16
CA ILE A 191 -16.07 -4.63 -6.80
C ILE A 191 -15.65 -4.44 -8.26
N MET A 192 -16.31 -3.55 -9.00
CA MET A 192 -16.01 -3.25 -10.39
C MET A 192 -16.35 -1.80 -10.75
N HIS A 193 -15.46 -1.16 -11.48
CA HIS A 193 -15.69 0.11 -12.17
C HIS A 193 -16.19 -0.13 -13.60
N HIS A 194 -16.91 0.85 -14.17
CA HIS A 194 -17.33 0.81 -15.57
C HIS A 194 -16.14 0.52 -16.52
N GLY A 195 -16.41 -0.21 -17.59
CA GLY A 195 -15.40 -0.61 -18.60
C GLY A 195 -14.67 -1.91 -18.23
N ALA A 196 -15.28 -2.75 -17.39
CA ALA A 196 -14.68 -4.00 -16.92
C ALA A 196 -13.32 -3.75 -16.26
N ARG A 197 -13.29 -2.84 -15.28
CA ARG A 197 -12.08 -2.36 -14.61
C ARG A 197 -12.18 -2.51 -13.10
N MET A 198 -11.04 -2.58 -12.46
CA MET A 198 -10.87 -2.58 -11.00
C MET A 198 -11.03 -1.15 -10.47
N THR A 199 -11.58 -0.95 -9.29
CA THR A 199 -11.69 0.39 -8.68
C THR A 199 -10.31 0.95 -8.33
N ASN A 200 -9.50 0.16 -7.65
CA ASN A 200 -8.07 0.42 -7.41
C ASN A 200 -7.37 -0.90 -7.05
N TRP A 201 -6.05 -0.92 -7.13
CA TRP A 201 -5.23 -2.08 -6.79
C TRP A 201 -4.96 -2.17 -5.29
N TYR A 202 -4.56 -1.07 -4.66
CA TYR A 202 -4.06 -1.07 -3.29
C TYR A 202 -5.09 -1.50 -2.23
N ASP A 203 -6.39 -1.41 -2.49
CA ASP A 203 -7.43 -1.95 -1.61
C ASP A 203 -7.65 -3.45 -1.80
N THR A 204 -7.19 -4.02 -2.92
CA THR A 204 -7.26 -5.45 -3.24
C THR A 204 -6.02 -6.22 -2.74
N GLU A 205 -4.95 -5.54 -2.41
CA GLU A 205 -3.70 -6.13 -1.96
C GLU A 205 -3.74 -6.44 -0.45
N TRP A 206 -4.19 -7.65 -0.09
CA TRP A 206 -4.39 -8.05 1.30
C TRP A 206 -3.22 -8.79 1.93
N ASP A 207 -2.27 -9.21 1.12
CA ASP A 207 -1.09 -9.95 1.52
C ASP A 207 0.13 -9.55 0.68
N TYR A 208 1.28 -10.06 1.07
CA TYR A 208 2.53 -9.71 0.42
C TYR A 208 2.76 -10.56 -0.83
N GLY A 209 2.06 -10.24 -1.94
CA GLY A 209 2.29 -10.88 -3.23
C GLY A 209 1.69 -12.28 -3.41
N PHE A 210 0.81 -12.75 -2.50
CA PHE A 210 0.19 -14.08 -2.59
C PHE A 210 -1.19 -14.09 -3.24
N ALA A 211 -1.62 -12.96 -3.77
CA ALA A 211 -2.85 -12.77 -4.53
C ALA A 211 -4.18 -13.03 -3.79
N LYS A 212 -4.19 -13.11 -2.46
CA LYS A 212 -5.39 -13.43 -1.68
C LYS A 212 -6.59 -12.54 -2.00
N GLY A 213 -6.38 -11.23 -2.07
CA GLY A 213 -7.45 -10.27 -2.40
C GLY A 213 -7.88 -10.38 -3.86
N LEU A 214 -6.93 -10.61 -4.78
CA LEU A 214 -7.21 -10.81 -6.21
C LEU A 214 -8.01 -12.12 -6.46
N GLU A 215 -7.69 -13.19 -5.75
CA GLU A 215 -8.45 -14.45 -5.81
C GLU A 215 -9.87 -14.25 -5.29
N ALA A 216 -10.03 -13.56 -4.16
CA ALA A 216 -11.34 -13.23 -3.60
C ALA A 216 -12.16 -12.36 -4.57
N LEU A 217 -11.53 -11.35 -5.19
CA LEU A 217 -12.16 -10.51 -6.22
C LEU A 217 -12.61 -11.32 -7.43
N THR A 218 -11.73 -12.17 -7.96
CA THR A 218 -12.02 -13.02 -9.13
C THR A 218 -13.20 -13.95 -8.85
N HIS A 219 -13.24 -14.56 -7.66
CA HIS A 219 -14.35 -15.41 -7.22
C HIS A 219 -15.66 -14.61 -7.09
N SER A 220 -15.62 -13.42 -6.50
CA SER A 220 -16.78 -12.55 -6.31
C SER A 220 -17.37 -12.08 -7.64
N VAL A 221 -16.52 -11.70 -8.60
CA VAL A 221 -16.96 -11.36 -9.97
C VAL A 221 -17.60 -12.58 -10.65
N GLY A 222 -17.05 -13.79 -10.44
CA GLY A 222 -17.63 -15.04 -10.89
C GLY A 222 -19.06 -15.25 -10.37
N LYS A 223 -19.27 -15.07 -9.07
CA LYS A 223 -20.61 -15.15 -8.45
C LYS A 223 -21.61 -14.16 -9.06
N LEU A 224 -21.19 -12.89 -9.22
CA LEU A 224 -22.09 -11.86 -9.79
C LEU A 224 -22.50 -12.18 -11.23
N ARG A 225 -21.61 -12.80 -12.02
CA ARG A 225 -21.93 -13.26 -13.39
C ARG A 225 -23.07 -14.29 -13.41
N GLU A 226 -23.12 -15.18 -12.43
CA GLU A 226 -24.14 -16.25 -12.33
C GLU A 226 -25.54 -15.69 -12.04
N LEU A 227 -25.64 -14.43 -11.58
CA LEU A 227 -26.92 -13.81 -11.21
C LEU A 227 -27.66 -13.18 -12.40
N ASN A 228 -27.11 -13.21 -13.60
CA ASN A 228 -27.68 -12.64 -14.82
C ASN A 228 -28.12 -11.18 -14.64
N LEU A 229 -27.20 -10.37 -14.10
CA LEU A 229 -27.45 -8.95 -13.84
C LEU A 229 -27.58 -8.17 -15.14
N SER A 230 -28.65 -7.36 -15.26
CA SER A 230 -28.81 -6.43 -16.38
C SER A 230 -28.05 -5.12 -16.14
N VAL A 231 -28.02 -4.65 -14.86
CA VAL A 231 -27.40 -3.38 -14.47
C VAL A 231 -26.56 -3.57 -13.21
N LEU A 232 -25.40 -2.91 -13.16
CA LEU A 232 -24.59 -2.74 -11.94
C LEU A 232 -24.57 -1.27 -11.54
N PHE A 233 -24.76 -1.04 -10.25
CA PHE A 233 -24.65 0.25 -9.58
C PHE A 233 -23.38 0.26 -8.70
N PRO A 234 -22.21 0.62 -9.25
CA PRO A 234 -20.97 0.63 -8.50
C PRO A 234 -20.87 1.83 -7.55
N SER A 235 -20.06 1.71 -6.50
CA SER A 235 -19.78 2.85 -5.60
C SER A 235 -18.88 3.91 -6.25
N GLN A 236 -18.21 3.59 -7.34
CA GLN A 236 -17.33 4.49 -8.08
C GLN A 236 -17.58 4.39 -9.59
N GLY A 237 -17.51 5.56 -10.26
CA GLY A 237 -17.66 5.64 -11.71
C GLY A 237 -19.11 5.58 -12.21
N PRO A 238 -19.34 5.43 -13.53
CA PRO A 238 -20.65 5.39 -14.13
C PRO A 238 -21.43 4.09 -13.83
N THR A 239 -22.79 4.18 -13.87
CA THR A 239 -23.66 3.00 -13.90
C THR A 239 -23.28 2.08 -15.07
N VAL A 240 -23.27 0.78 -14.84
CA VAL A 240 -22.91 -0.26 -15.83
C VAL A 240 -24.19 -0.86 -16.41
N ALA A 241 -24.60 -0.39 -17.58
CA ALA A 241 -25.85 -0.82 -18.25
C ALA A 241 -25.76 -2.22 -18.88
N ASP A 242 -24.57 -2.66 -19.29
CA ASP A 242 -24.27 -4.02 -19.73
C ASP A 242 -23.47 -4.76 -18.63
N ALA A 243 -24.16 -5.09 -17.54
CA ALA A 243 -23.51 -5.76 -16.42
C ALA A 243 -23.00 -7.16 -16.80
N GLY A 244 -23.76 -7.93 -17.55
CA GLY A 244 -23.38 -9.29 -17.94
C GLY A 244 -22.12 -9.33 -18.80
N GLY A 245 -22.05 -8.51 -19.84
CA GLY A 245 -20.88 -8.43 -20.73
C GLY A 245 -19.63 -7.91 -20.01
N GLN A 246 -19.79 -6.83 -19.23
CA GLN A 246 -18.64 -6.26 -18.50
C GLN A 246 -18.12 -7.16 -17.37
N LEU A 247 -18.99 -7.86 -16.64
CA LEU A 247 -18.57 -8.84 -15.65
C LEU A 247 -17.83 -10.04 -16.30
N ALA A 248 -18.28 -10.49 -17.47
CA ALA A 248 -17.61 -11.56 -18.19
C ALA A 248 -16.19 -11.14 -18.61
N GLU A 249 -16.06 -9.95 -19.19
CA GLU A 249 -14.78 -9.39 -19.63
C GLU A 249 -13.85 -9.12 -18.42
N TYR A 250 -14.39 -8.59 -17.33
CA TYR A 250 -13.59 -8.32 -16.13
C TYR A 250 -13.05 -9.61 -15.51
N HIS A 251 -13.91 -10.65 -15.42
CA HIS A 251 -13.48 -11.96 -14.92
C HIS A 251 -12.38 -12.59 -15.80
N ARG A 252 -12.46 -12.40 -17.13
CA ARG A 252 -11.42 -12.84 -18.05
C ARG A 252 -10.10 -12.12 -17.77
N LYS A 253 -10.12 -10.79 -17.70
CA LYS A 253 -8.93 -9.96 -17.39
C LYS A 253 -8.27 -10.34 -16.07
N LEU A 254 -9.07 -10.54 -14.99
CA LEU A 254 -8.54 -10.94 -13.70
C LEU A 254 -7.85 -12.32 -13.76
N LYS A 255 -8.42 -13.27 -14.49
CA LYS A 255 -7.81 -14.60 -14.67
C LYS A 255 -6.53 -14.56 -15.49
N GLU A 256 -6.43 -13.68 -16.47
CA GLU A 256 -5.21 -13.49 -17.26
C GLU A 256 -4.12 -12.75 -16.49
N PHE A 257 -4.51 -11.81 -15.64
CA PHE A 257 -3.60 -11.05 -14.81
C PHE A 257 -2.98 -11.89 -13.67
N HIS A 258 -3.78 -12.75 -13.03
CA HIS A 258 -3.38 -13.49 -11.84
C HIS A 258 -2.05 -14.26 -11.98
N PRO A 259 -1.80 -15.08 -13.02
CA PRO A 259 -0.54 -15.82 -13.16
C PRO A 259 0.68 -14.91 -13.38
N ASP A 260 0.50 -13.74 -13.99
CA ASP A 260 1.58 -12.78 -14.14
C ASP A 260 1.89 -12.06 -12.83
N TYR A 261 0.87 -11.76 -12.02
CA TYR A 261 1.05 -11.11 -10.73
C TYR A 261 1.80 -11.98 -9.71
N ILE A 262 1.41 -13.25 -9.56
CA ILE A 262 2.02 -14.17 -8.57
C ILE A 262 3.32 -14.82 -9.04
N ARG A 263 3.74 -14.55 -10.27
CA ARG A 263 4.84 -15.26 -10.93
C ARG A 263 6.18 -15.17 -10.20
N GLY A 264 6.41 -14.08 -9.49
CA GLY A 264 7.68 -13.84 -8.81
C GLY A 264 7.86 -14.58 -7.49
N TYR A 265 6.78 -14.95 -6.80
CA TYR A 265 6.87 -15.42 -5.41
C TYR A 265 5.96 -16.58 -5.06
N PRO A 266 6.19 -17.79 -5.56
CA PRO A 266 5.54 -18.93 -4.96
C PRO A 266 6.40 -19.40 -3.77
N VAL A 267 6.07 -18.98 -2.55
CA VAL A 267 6.69 -19.49 -1.29
C VAL A 267 6.78 -21.02 -1.31
N ASN A 268 5.76 -21.65 -1.87
CA ASN A 268 5.72 -23.10 -2.04
C ASN A 268 6.76 -23.65 -3.03
N SER A 269 7.31 -22.85 -3.94
CA SER A 269 8.37 -23.28 -4.85
C SER A 269 9.77 -23.14 -4.26
N LEU A 270 9.94 -22.32 -3.23
CA LEU A 270 11.21 -22.25 -2.50
C LEU A 270 11.60 -23.62 -1.92
N THR A 271 10.63 -24.44 -1.55
CA THR A 271 10.85 -25.81 -1.05
C THR A 271 11.25 -26.81 -2.13
N LYS A 272 11.11 -26.51 -3.41
CA LYS A 272 11.47 -27.40 -4.53
C LYS A 272 12.82 -27.09 -5.20
N ARG A 273 13.52 -26.05 -4.76
CA ARG A 273 14.82 -25.64 -5.30
C ARG A 273 15.95 -26.50 -4.74
N THR A 274 16.06 -27.71 -5.20
CA THR A 274 17.00 -28.69 -4.68
C THR A 274 18.23 -28.91 -5.57
N LYS A 275 18.34 -28.24 -6.72
CA LYS A 275 19.54 -28.34 -7.53
C LYS A 275 20.53 -27.27 -7.12
N ALA A 276 21.59 -27.69 -6.45
CA ALA A 276 22.73 -26.82 -6.16
C ALA A 276 23.29 -26.26 -7.47
N ASN A 277 23.47 -24.93 -7.55
CA ASN A 277 24.13 -24.31 -8.68
C ASN A 277 25.55 -24.89 -8.81
N PRO A 278 25.99 -25.34 -10.00
CA PRO A 278 27.25 -26.06 -10.19
C PRO A 278 28.50 -25.23 -9.84
N ILE A 279 28.42 -23.91 -9.79
CA ILE A 279 29.56 -23.08 -9.36
C ILE A 279 29.78 -23.13 -7.85
N LEU A 280 28.75 -23.47 -7.07
CA LEU A 280 28.86 -23.52 -5.61
C LEU A 280 29.80 -24.62 -5.17
N LYS A 281 30.75 -24.26 -4.31
CA LYS A 281 31.70 -25.20 -3.74
C LYS A 281 31.49 -25.30 -2.23
N PRO A 282 31.49 -26.52 -1.64
CA PRO A 282 31.43 -26.69 -0.20
C PRO A 282 32.62 -26.00 0.48
N THR A 283 32.36 -25.55 1.71
CA THR A 283 33.43 -25.10 2.64
C THR A 283 33.49 -26.03 3.84
N PRO A 284 34.52 -25.93 4.69
CA PRO A 284 34.53 -26.65 5.97
C PRO A 284 33.39 -26.29 6.91
N ILE A 285 32.65 -25.21 6.63
CA ILE A 285 31.48 -24.71 7.39
C ILE A 285 30.23 -25.20 6.70
N PRO A 286 29.46 -26.15 7.28
CA PRO A 286 28.31 -26.77 6.61
C PRO A 286 27.26 -25.76 6.12
N GLN A 287 27.10 -24.63 6.84
CA GLN A 287 26.12 -23.59 6.52
C GLN A 287 26.60 -22.60 5.43
N ILE A 288 27.88 -22.68 5.01
CA ILE A 288 28.48 -21.71 4.08
C ILE A 288 28.96 -22.42 2.81
N THR A 289 28.54 -21.92 1.66
CA THR A 289 29.09 -22.29 0.36
C THR A 289 29.90 -21.15 -0.23
N ARG A 290 30.93 -21.50 -0.97
CA ARG A 290 31.76 -20.57 -1.73
C ARG A 290 31.19 -20.39 -3.13
N VAL A 291 30.94 -19.15 -3.53
CA VAL A 291 30.46 -18.75 -4.86
C VAL A 291 31.65 -18.50 -5.79
N THR A 292 32.60 -17.64 -5.34
CA THR A 292 33.89 -17.38 -5.98
C THR A 292 35.01 -17.50 -4.92
N PRO A 293 36.29 -17.39 -5.25
CA PRO A 293 37.37 -17.43 -4.24
C PRO A 293 37.13 -16.53 -3.03
N HIS A 294 36.54 -15.35 -3.22
CA HIS A 294 36.35 -14.35 -2.17
C HIS A 294 34.89 -14.13 -1.77
N LEU A 295 33.86 -14.74 -2.44
CA LEU A 295 32.46 -14.57 -2.15
C LEU A 295 31.84 -15.84 -1.58
N TYR A 296 31.14 -15.71 -0.45
CA TYR A 296 30.49 -16.77 0.29
C TYR A 296 29.04 -16.42 0.61
N LYS A 297 28.16 -17.44 0.73
CA LYS A 297 26.76 -17.29 1.09
C LYS A 297 26.28 -18.47 1.94
N PHE A 298 25.06 -18.41 2.50
CA PHE A 298 24.44 -19.61 3.08
C PHE A 298 24.32 -20.73 2.06
N SER A 299 24.59 -21.95 2.52
CA SER A 299 24.36 -23.18 1.75
C SER A 299 22.91 -23.41 1.46
N ASP A 300 22.05 -23.04 2.40
CA ASP A 300 20.59 -23.23 2.36
C ASP A 300 19.93 -21.94 1.84
N ALA A 301 19.33 -22.05 0.66
CA ALA A 301 18.54 -20.98 0.08
C ALA A 301 17.10 -20.91 0.65
N LEU A 302 16.66 -21.97 1.35
CA LEU A 302 15.23 -22.16 1.67
C LEU A 302 14.76 -21.46 2.93
N ALA A 303 15.67 -21.18 3.84
CA ALA A 303 15.27 -20.74 5.18
C ALA A 303 14.97 -19.23 5.27
N GLY A 304 14.81 -18.54 4.16
CA GLY A 304 14.59 -17.10 4.15
C GLY A 304 15.77 -16.29 4.70
N LYS A 305 16.87 -16.92 5.06
CA LYS A 305 18.02 -16.27 5.66
C LYS A 305 18.73 -15.39 4.64
N ASN A 306 19.05 -14.17 5.06
CA ASN A 306 19.87 -13.24 4.28
C ASN A 306 21.30 -13.24 4.82
N PHE A 307 22.26 -13.72 4.02
CA PHE A 307 23.67 -13.67 4.35
C PHE A 307 24.54 -13.93 3.13
N ALA A 308 25.33 -12.94 2.74
CA ALA A 308 26.48 -13.14 1.88
C ALA A 308 27.65 -12.32 2.42
N ILE A 309 28.89 -12.75 2.17
CA ILE A 309 30.10 -12.04 2.62
C ILE A 309 31.20 -12.11 1.56
N ILE A 310 31.81 -10.96 1.28
CA ILE A 310 33.09 -10.87 0.58
C ILE A 310 34.18 -10.84 1.63
N ILE A 311 35.15 -11.74 1.53
CA ILE A 311 36.35 -11.77 2.40
C ILE A 311 37.56 -11.44 1.53
N SER A 312 38.23 -10.31 1.79
CA SER A 312 39.42 -9.87 1.05
C SER A 312 40.65 -10.71 1.39
N ASP A 313 41.70 -10.59 0.57
CA ASP A 313 43.04 -11.22 0.84
C ASP A 313 43.62 -10.81 2.19
N SER A 314 43.33 -9.62 2.67
CA SER A 314 43.74 -9.14 3.99
C SER A 314 42.98 -9.76 5.15
N GLY A 315 41.82 -10.42 4.88
CA GLY A 315 40.91 -11.01 5.85
C GLY A 315 39.85 -10.04 6.35
N ARG A 316 39.60 -8.94 5.65
CA ARG A 316 38.47 -8.02 5.96
C ARG A 316 37.20 -8.51 5.27
N GLY A 317 36.07 -8.44 5.98
CA GLY A 317 34.79 -8.91 5.52
C GLY A 317 33.80 -7.75 5.24
N LEU A 318 33.11 -7.81 4.10
CA LEU A 318 31.94 -6.98 3.78
C LEU A 318 30.75 -7.90 3.71
N LEU A 319 29.78 -7.74 4.64
CA LEU A 319 28.51 -8.44 4.63
C LEU A 319 27.53 -7.75 3.70
N LEU A 320 26.77 -8.56 2.97
CA LEU A 320 25.74 -8.14 2.02
C LEU A 320 24.44 -8.73 2.52
N ASP A 321 23.64 -7.91 3.17
CA ASP A 321 22.50 -8.27 4.00
C ASP A 321 22.87 -9.26 5.13
N CYS A 322 22.14 -9.24 6.23
CA CYS A 322 22.34 -10.18 7.34
C CYS A 322 21.08 -10.24 8.22
N GLY A 323 20.29 -11.29 8.09
CA GLY A 323 19.07 -11.38 8.87
C GLY A 323 18.33 -12.71 8.77
N LEU A 324 17.24 -12.81 9.55
CA LEU A 324 16.35 -13.96 9.69
C LEU A 324 17.01 -15.22 10.26
N PHE A 325 18.00 -15.05 11.13
CA PHE A 325 18.60 -16.10 11.93
C PHE A 325 19.07 -15.56 13.29
N SER A 326 19.46 -16.44 14.21
CA SER A 326 19.78 -16.04 15.58
C SER A 326 21.17 -15.39 15.70
N GLU A 327 21.34 -14.54 16.71
CA GLU A 327 22.65 -13.98 17.10
C GLU A 327 23.64 -15.07 17.46
N GLN A 328 23.20 -16.16 18.08
CA GLN A 328 24.04 -17.32 18.38
C GLN A 328 24.61 -17.93 17.10
N LEU A 329 23.77 -18.16 16.07
CA LEU A 329 24.24 -18.69 14.80
C LEU A 329 25.22 -17.72 14.11
N LEU A 330 24.99 -16.42 14.21
CA LEU A 330 25.94 -15.42 13.72
C LEU A 330 27.31 -15.56 14.39
N ALA A 331 27.32 -15.68 15.72
CA ALA A 331 28.57 -15.85 16.48
C ALA A 331 29.33 -17.13 16.09
N GLU A 332 28.60 -18.25 15.95
CA GLU A 332 29.17 -19.52 15.48
C GLU A 332 29.76 -19.38 14.07
N LEU A 333 29.02 -18.78 13.12
CA LEU A 333 29.48 -18.57 11.77
C LEU A 333 30.73 -17.66 11.70
N VAL A 334 30.76 -16.58 12.47
CA VAL A 334 31.95 -15.68 12.51
C VAL A 334 33.15 -16.40 13.07
N ALA A 335 32.98 -17.20 14.13
CA ALA A 335 34.07 -18.00 14.70
C ALA A 335 34.62 -19.01 13.68
N GLU A 336 33.74 -19.75 13.01
CA GLU A 336 34.16 -20.74 12.01
C GLU A 336 34.78 -20.09 10.74
N MET A 337 34.26 -18.92 10.29
CA MET A 337 34.84 -18.16 9.19
C MET A 337 36.24 -17.62 9.55
N ARG A 338 36.46 -17.20 10.79
CA ARG A 338 37.80 -16.83 11.29
C ARG A 338 38.76 -17.99 11.23
N LYS A 339 38.31 -19.16 11.61
CA LYS A 339 39.14 -20.38 11.64
C LYS A 339 39.42 -20.94 10.25
N HIS A 340 38.48 -20.93 9.34
CA HIS A 340 38.54 -21.69 8.09
C HIS A 340 38.61 -20.86 6.81
N LEU A 341 38.15 -19.60 6.84
CA LEU A 341 38.07 -18.74 5.64
C LEU A 341 38.94 -17.50 5.73
N GLY A 342 39.76 -17.39 6.79
CA GLY A 342 40.71 -16.28 6.95
C GLY A 342 40.05 -14.95 7.35
N LEU A 343 38.81 -14.92 7.75
CA LEU A 343 38.15 -13.72 8.25
C LEU A 343 38.86 -13.20 9.50
N LYS A 344 39.29 -11.94 9.52
CA LYS A 344 39.89 -11.30 10.67
C LYS A 344 38.95 -10.27 11.31
N ARG A 345 38.24 -9.49 10.48
CA ARG A 345 37.38 -8.41 10.91
C ARG A 345 36.21 -8.25 9.94
N ILE A 346 35.03 -7.88 10.44
CA ILE A 346 33.91 -7.44 9.64
C ILE A 346 33.94 -5.90 9.60
N ASP A 347 34.07 -5.34 8.41
CA ASP A 347 34.16 -3.89 8.25
C ASP A 347 32.81 -3.24 8.18
N ALA A 348 31.89 -3.82 7.40
CA ALA A 348 30.59 -3.26 7.22
C ALA A 348 29.51 -4.32 6.92
N LEU A 349 28.28 -3.95 7.24
CA LEU A 349 27.05 -4.52 6.70
C LEU A 349 26.51 -3.56 5.64
N TRP A 350 26.37 -4.04 4.42
CA TRP A 350 25.66 -3.41 3.33
C TRP A 350 24.17 -3.78 3.41
N ILE A 351 23.28 -2.79 3.45
CA ILE A 351 21.84 -2.99 3.39
C ILE A 351 21.34 -2.66 1.98
N ASN A 352 20.75 -3.66 1.32
CA ASN A 352 20.28 -3.52 -0.04
C ASN A 352 19.01 -2.68 -0.16
N HIS A 353 18.02 -2.90 0.71
CA HIS A 353 16.77 -2.15 0.69
C HIS A 353 16.16 -2.02 2.09
N MET A 354 15.00 -1.35 2.20
CA MET A 354 14.43 -0.93 3.48
C MET A 354 13.80 -2.03 4.33
N HIS A 355 13.62 -3.25 3.80
CA HIS A 355 12.97 -4.34 4.54
C HIS A 355 13.84 -4.87 5.67
N GLY A 356 13.22 -5.09 6.81
CA GLY A 356 13.93 -5.39 8.05
C GLY A 356 14.66 -6.73 8.08
N ASP A 357 14.16 -7.71 7.32
CA ASP A 357 14.78 -9.05 7.23
C ASP A 357 16.18 -9.05 6.63
N HIS A 358 16.60 -7.97 5.98
CA HIS A 358 17.95 -7.79 5.45
C HIS A 358 18.95 -7.30 6.49
N PHE A 359 18.49 -6.83 7.67
CA PHE A 359 19.39 -6.29 8.69
C PHE A 359 18.93 -6.53 10.14
N THR A 360 18.16 -7.62 10.38
CA THR A 360 17.75 -7.97 11.75
C THR A 360 18.92 -8.15 12.71
N LEU A 361 20.10 -8.48 12.21
CA LEU A 361 21.34 -8.64 12.97
C LEU A 361 22.27 -7.42 12.91
N GLY A 362 21.81 -6.31 12.33
CA GLY A 362 22.64 -5.11 12.15
C GLY A 362 23.12 -4.50 13.47
N GLU A 363 22.28 -4.47 14.50
CA GLU A 363 22.68 -3.96 15.82
C GLU A 363 23.74 -4.83 16.48
N THR A 364 23.60 -6.14 16.39
CA THR A 364 24.56 -7.12 16.91
C THR A 364 25.91 -7.01 16.17
N LEU A 365 25.88 -6.88 14.84
CA LEU A 365 27.09 -6.68 14.05
C LEU A 365 27.83 -5.40 14.45
N LYS A 366 27.10 -4.34 14.71
CA LYS A 366 27.67 -3.07 15.14
C LYS A 366 28.28 -3.16 16.54
N LYS A 367 27.56 -3.74 17.50
CA LYS A 367 27.97 -3.84 18.91
C LYS A 367 29.13 -4.83 19.11
N GLU A 368 28.98 -6.05 18.59
CA GLU A 368 29.86 -7.17 18.92
C GLU A 368 31.08 -7.24 17.98
N TYR A 369 30.93 -6.75 16.74
CA TYR A 369 31.99 -6.86 15.73
C TYR A 369 32.53 -5.52 15.24
N GLY A 370 31.93 -4.40 15.67
CA GLY A 370 32.38 -3.05 15.27
C GLY A 370 32.12 -2.75 13.78
N ALA A 371 31.18 -3.47 13.16
CA ALA A 371 30.85 -3.28 11.76
C ALA A 371 30.13 -1.94 11.55
N GLN A 372 30.46 -1.23 10.48
CA GLN A 372 29.73 -0.06 10.03
C GLN A 372 28.47 -0.48 9.28
N ILE A 373 27.45 0.37 9.27
CA ILE A 373 26.23 0.17 8.49
C ILE A 373 26.27 1.08 7.27
N TRP A 374 26.23 0.49 6.09
CA TRP A 374 26.28 1.18 4.81
C TRP A 374 25.01 0.94 4.02
N THR A 375 24.46 1.95 3.41
CA THR A 375 23.31 1.85 2.48
C THR A 375 23.17 3.10 1.64
N LEU A 376 22.30 3.04 0.63
CA LEU A 376 21.95 4.19 -0.20
C LEU A 376 21.22 5.28 0.62
N ASP A 377 21.49 6.55 0.38
CA ASP A 377 20.95 7.70 1.10
C ASP A 377 19.40 7.70 1.14
N ARG A 378 18.75 7.29 0.07
CA ARG A 378 17.28 7.16 -0.02
C ARG A 378 16.68 6.14 0.98
N ILE A 379 17.48 5.21 1.46
CA ILE A 379 17.09 4.12 2.37
C ILE A 379 17.29 4.53 3.84
N VAL A 380 18.26 5.39 4.13
CA VAL A 380 18.74 5.74 5.47
C VAL A 380 17.59 6.01 6.45
N ASP A 381 16.69 6.90 6.12
CA ASP A 381 15.64 7.29 7.07
C ASP A 381 14.63 6.16 7.37
N LYS A 382 14.42 5.21 6.43
CA LYS A 382 13.58 4.02 6.64
C LYS A 382 14.24 3.03 7.60
N VAL A 383 15.57 2.96 7.57
CA VAL A 383 16.38 2.12 8.47
C VAL A 383 16.52 2.77 9.85
N GLU A 384 16.75 4.09 9.92
CA GLU A 384 16.94 4.81 11.19
C GLU A 384 15.63 5.14 11.91
N ASN A 385 14.56 5.47 11.16
CA ASN A 385 13.29 5.97 11.68
C ASN A 385 12.08 5.18 11.16
N PRO A 386 12.05 3.84 11.23
CA PRO A 386 11.03 3.02 10.58
C PRO A 386 9.60 3.33 11.05
N LEU A 387 9.39 3.73 12.31
CA LEU A 387 8.07 4.08 12.83
C LEU A 387 7.47 5.34 12.20
N ARG A 388 8.27 6.15 11.50
CA ARG A 388 7.78 7.33 10.80
C ARG A 388 7.09 7.02 9.47
N TYR A 389 7.03 5.74 9.07
CA TYR A 389 6.46 5.26 7.80
C TYR A 389 5.38 4.21 8.05
N ASP A 390 4.48 4.05 7.09
CA ASP A 390 3.49 2.97 7.04
C ASP A 390 3.77 2.05 5.84
N TYR A 391 5.03 1.64 5.69
CA TYR A 391 5.48 0.75 4.64
C TYR A 391 5.53 -0.71 5.10
N CYS A 392 5.45 -1.63 4.14
CA CYS A 392 5.57 -3.07 4.41
C CYS A 392 6.95 -3.43 4.93
N ALA A 393 6.99 -4.47 5.75
CA ALA A 393 8.19 -5.22 6.13
C ALA A 393 9.33 -4.37 6.71
N LEU A 394 9.04 -3.20 7.29
CA LEU A 394 10.06 -2.43 8.02
C LEU A 394 10.56 -3.21 9.24
N ILE A 395 11.77 -2.94 9.69
CA ILE A 395 12.42 -3.67 10.80
C ILE A 395 11.56 -3.76 12.06
N THR A 396 10.74 -2.75 12.35
CA THR A 396 9.81 -2.74 13.48
C THR A 396 8.72 -3.80 13.39
N SER A 397 8.42 -4.31 12.19
CA SER A 397 7.44 -5.39 12.00
C SER A 397 8.01 -6.76 12.36
N TYR A 398 9.33 -6.93 12.34
CA TYR A 398 10.02 -8.16 12.73
C TYR A 398 10.33 -8.23 14.23
N ASN A 399 10.55 -7.09 14.86
CA ASN A 399 10.89 -7.02 16.28
C ASN A 399 10.30 -5.76 16.93
N LEU A 400 9.32 -5.94 17.83
CA LEU A 400 8.64 -4.86 18.54
C LEU A 400 9.57 -3.96 19.39
N GLN A 401 10.72 -4.49 19.80
CA GLN A 401 11.71 -3.72 20.57
C GLN A 401 12.64 -2.88 19.70
N TYR A 402 12.76 -3.22 18.43
CA TYR A 402 13.64 -2.56 17.50
C TYR A 402 13.14 -1.13 17.18
N ARG A 403 14.02 -0.15 17.27
CA ARG A 403 13.66 1.27 17.09
C ARG A 403 14.27 1.92 15.86
N GLY A 404 15.08 1.21 15.14
CA GLY A 404 15.86 1.69 14.01
C GLY A 404 17.35 1.42 14.21
N LEU A 405 18.10 1.36 13.12
CA LEU A 405 19.54 1.09 13.09
C LEU A 405 20.25 2.33 12.54
N LYS A 406 21.19 2.87 13.31
CA LYS A 406 21.99 4.03 12.88
C LYS A 406 22.89 3.65 11.70
N VAL A 407 22.74 4.34 10.58
CA VAL A 407 23.58 4.22 9.39
C VAL A 407 24.86 5.03 9.59
N ASP A 408 26.02 4.42 9.37
CA ASP A 408 27.32 5.07 9.56
C ASP A 408 27.80 5.73 8.27
N ARG A 409 27.46 5.14 7.11
CA ARG A 409 27.85 5.65 5.81
C ARG A 409 26.68 5.66 4.83
N PRO A 410 25.99 6.78 4.70
CA PRO A 410 25.07 7.02 3.59
C PRO A 410 25.86 7.13 2.29
N LEU A 411 25.41 6.49 1.23
CA LEU A 411 26.03 6.47 -0.09
C LEU A 411 25.09 7.07 -1.13
N ARG A 412 25.64 7.67 -2.17
CA ARG A 412 24.85 8.30 -3.23
C ARG A 412 24.67 7.37 -4.42
N ASP A 413 23.61 7.59 -5.16
CA ASP A 413 23.40 6.97 -6.45
C ASP A 413 24.57 7.27 -7.40
N GLY A 414 25.17 6.23 -8.01
CA GLY A 414 26.35 6.33 -8.85
C GLY A 414 27.69 6.45 -8.10
N GLU A 415 27.68 6.35 -6.76
CA GLU A 415 28.93 6.41 -5.98
C GLU A 415 29.76 5.13 -6.16
N VAL A 416 31.08 5.31 -6.26
CA VAL A 416 32.06 4.21 -6.26
C VAL A 416 32.87 4.24 -4.98
N VAL A 417 32.75 3.16 -4.22
CA VAL A 417 33.47 2.99 -2.94
C VAL A 417 34.71 2.13 -3.16
N GLU A 418 35.87 2.66 -2.86
CA GLU A 418 37.10 1.87 -2.79
C GLU A 418 37.17 1.10 -1.46
N TRP A 419 37.20 -0.25 -1.53
CA TRP A 419 37.34 -1.12 -0.37
C TRP A 419 38.24 -2.30 -0.70
N GLU A 420 39.34 -2.45 0.03
CA GLU A 420 40.31 -3.58 -0.12
C GLU A 420 40.77 -3.81 -1.58
N GLY A 421 41.00 -2.73 -2.32
CA GLY A 421 41.36 -2.79 -3.73
C GLY A 421 40.23 -3.08 -4.71
N LEU A 422 39.02 -3.29 -4.21
CA LEU A 422 37.82 -3.46 -5.00
C LEU A 422 37.10 -2.13 -5.19
N LYS A 423 36.48 -1.94 -6.35
CA LYS A 423 35.59 -0.83 -6.65
C LYS A 423 34.14 -1.31 -6.50
N LEU A 424 33.50 -0.87 -5.44
CA LEU A 424 32.09 -1.17 -5.15
C LEU A 424 31.23 -0.08 -5.77
N HIS A 425 30.47 -0.40 -6.80
CA HIS A 425 29.56 0.52 -7.48
C HIS A 425 28.19 0.46 -6.85
N VAL A 426 27.63 1.62 -6.56
CA VAL A 426 26.35 1.76 -5.84
C VAL A 426 25.38 2.51 -6.71
N ASP A 427 24.33 1.84 -7.14
CA ASP A 427 23.34 2.43 -8.02
C ASP A 427 21.92 2.26 -7.45
N TRP A 428 21.09 3.30 -7.60
CA TRP A 428 19.68 3.18 -7.30
C TRP A 428 19.03 2.20 -8.27
N MET A 429 18.48 1.14 -7.73
CA MET A 429 17.77 0.13 -8.49
C MET A 429 16.45 -0.20 -7.81
N PRO A 430 15.36 0.50 -8.18
CA PRO A 430 14.03 0.20 -7.67
C PRO A 430 13.48 -1.09 -8.30
N GLY A 431 12.45 -1.64 -7.66
CA GLY A 431 11.76 -2.84 -8.11
C GLY A 431 10.64 -3.18 -7.16
N GLN A 432 10.83 -4.14 -6.28
CA GLN A 432 9.93 -4.48 -5.20
C GLN A 432 9.54 -3.25 -4.36
N THR A 433 10.48 -2.34 -4.16
CA THR A 433 10.30 -1.03 -3.55
C THR A 433 11.10 0.03 -4.30
N GLU A 434 10.69 1.31 -4.22
CA GLU A 434 11.51 2.42 -4.72
C GLU A 434 12.76 2.68 -3.87
N PHE A 435 12.83 2.07 -2.67
CA PHE A 435 13.91 2.24 -1.68
C PHE A 435 14.89 1.05 -1.70
N GLY A 436 15.33 0.68 -2.90
CA GLY A 436 16.32 -0.37 -3.14
C GLY A 436 17.54 0.14 -3.88
N ASN A 437 18.63 -0.62 -3.82
CA ASN A 437 19.85 -0.37 -4.55
C ASN A 437 20.44 -1.66 -5.13
N CYS A 438 21.29 -1.51 -6.12
CA CYS A 438 22.22 -2.55 -6.58
C CYS A 438 23.65 -2.16 -6.17
N LEU A 439 24.32 -3.06 -5.48
CA LEU A 439 25.76 -3.00 -5.37
C LEU A 439 26.32 -3.94 -6.44
N TRP A 440 27.26 -3.49 -7.26
CA TRP A 440 27.98 -4.40 -8.13
C TRP A 440 29.50 -4.20 -8.03
N VAL A 441 30.24 -5.28 -8.31
CA VAL A 441 31.67 -5.32 -8.17
C VAL A 441 32.29 -6.29 -9.20
N GLU A 442 33.46 -5.97 -9.72
CA GLU A 442 34.28 -6.94 -10.40
C GLU A 442 35.13 -7.71 -9.37
N LEU A 443 34.82 -8.99 -9.18
CA LEU A 443 35.42 -9.85 -8.18
C LEU A 443 35.77 -11.20 -8.82
N ASP A 444 37.00 -11.65 -8.64
CA ASP A 444 37.50 -12.94 -9.17
C ASP A 444 37.28 -13.09 -10.69
N GLY A 445 37.40 -11.99 -11.44
CA GLY A 445 37.21 -11.96 -12.90
C GLY A 445 35.75 -12.04 -13.34
N LYS A 446 34.79 -11.78 -12.45
CA LYS A 446 33.35 -11.77 -12.70
C LYS A 446 32.72 -10.44 -12.27
N LYS A 447 31.81 -9.93 -13.07
CA LYS A 447 30.93 -8.82 -12.68
C LYS A 447 29.76 -9.39 -11.90
N ILE A 448 29.70 -9.11 -10.62
CA ILE A 448 28.68 -9.62 -9.69
C ILE A 448 27.78 -8.49 -9.25
N ALA A 449 26.46 -8.66 -9.40
CA ALA A 449 25.43 -7.71 -8.97
C ALA A 449 24.63 -8.27 -7.80
N PHE A 450 24.50 -7.50 -6.72
CA PHE A 450 23.68 -7.79 -5.55
C PHE A 450 22.39 -6.99 -5.65
N THR A 451 21.27 -7.67 -5.86
CA THR A 451 20.00 -7.07 -6.34
C THR A 451 18.90 -7.03 -5.31
N GLY A 452 19.16 -7.47 -4.07
CA GLY A 452 18.13 -7.59 -3.05
C GLY A 452 16.98 -8.49 -3.51
N ASP A 453 15.76 -8.07 -3.19
CA ASP A 453 14.53 -8.83 -3.45
C ASP A 453 13.93 -8.60 -4.85
N ASN A 454 14.57 -7.84 -5.70
CA ASN A 454 14.04 -7.61 -7.05
C ASN A 454 13.99 -8.86 -7.90
N LEU A 455 14.85 -9.83 -7.61
CA LEU A 455 14.94 -11.08 -8.34
C LEU A 455 15.01 -12.26 -7.38
N PHE A 456 14.00 -13.11 -7.46
CA PHE A 456 13.92 -14.40 -6.80
C PHE A 456 13.90 -15.47 -7.86
N GLY A 457 14.81 -16.34 -7.96
CA GLY A 457 14.61 -17.40 -8.91
C GLY A 457 15.89 -18.09 -9.30
N ASP A 458 15.72 -19.29 -9.77
CA ASP A 458 16.76 -20.09 -10.38
C ASP A 458 16.56 -20.03 -11.91
N PRO A 459 17.54 -19.55 -12.69
CA PRO A 459 17.48 -19.62 -14.16
C PRO A 459 17.29 -21.05 -14.69
N ALA A 460 17.64 -22.05 -13.88
CA ALA A 460 17.41 -23.46 -14.19
C ALA A 460 15.97 -23.92 -13.94
N ASP A 461 15.13 -23.10 -13.30
CA ASP A 461 13.70 -23.38 -13.16
C ASP A 461 13.03 -23.32 -14.54
N PRO A 462 12.40 -24.42 -15.02
CA PRO A 462 11.76 -24.44 -16.33
C PRO A 462 10.61 -23.45 -16.45
N GLU A 463 9.97 -23.07 -15.33
CA GLU A 463 8.93 -22.04 -15.29
C GLU A 463 9.51 -20.63 -15.23
N GLN A 464 10.76 -20.50 -14.81
CA GLN A 464 11.57 -19.27 -14.80
C GLN A 464 10.88 -18.08 -14.11
N ASN A 465 10.31 -18.35 -12.96
CA ASN A 465 9.62 -17.40 -12.12
C ASN A 465 10.63 -16.74 -11.16
N GLY A 466 11.37 -15.77 -11.60
CA GLY A 466 12.50 -15.31 -10.83
C GLY A 466 12.46 -13.83 -10.42
N HIS A 467 11.31 -13.23 -10.33
CA HIS A 467 11.14 -11.87 -9.83
C HIS A 467 10.19 -11.85 -8.63
N GLU A 468 10.27 -10.83 -7.83
CA GLU A 468 9.33 -10.60 -6.73
C GLU A 468 7.97 -10.18 -7.27
N ALA A 469 6.92 -10.47 -6.52
CA ALA A 469 5.59 -9.96 -6.82
C ALA A 469 5.51 -8.44 -6.66
N VAL A 470 4.63 -7.82 -7.39
CA VAL A 470 4.42 -6.38 -7.30
C VAL A 470 3.68 -6.04 -6.02
N VAL A 471 4.28 -5.23 -5.16
CA VAL A 471 3.71 -4.84 -3.87
C VAL A 471 3.53 -3.33 -3.80
N ALA A 472 2.28 -2.86 -3.89
CA ALA A 472 1.97 -1.43 -3.88
C ALA A 472 2.30 -0.76 -2.53
N ARG A 473 2.26 -1.49 -1.43
CA ARG A 473 2.48 -0.94 -0.07
C ARG A 473 3.87 -0.37 0.17
N ASN A 474 4.83 -0.72 -0.67
CA ASN A 474 6.20 -0.19 -0.63
C ASN A 474 6.43 0.94 -1.65
N SER A 475 5.39 1.53 -2.19
CA SER A 475 5.46 2.55 -3.24
C SER A 475 6.18 2.07 -4.51
N ALA A 476 6.14 0.77 -4.81
CA ALA A 476 6.67 0.21 -6.05
C ALA A 476 5.82 0.71 -7.23
N ILE A 477 6.41 1.56 -8.08
CA ILE A 477 5.79 2.12 -9.28
C ILE A 477 6.52 1.57 -10.49
N PHE A 478 5.82 1.09 -11.50
CA PHE A 478 6.46 0.38 -12.62
C PHE A 478 7.46 1.20 -13.40
N GLU A 479 7.23 2.49 -13.60
CA GLU A 479 8.17 3.39 -14.26
C GLU A 479 9.42 3.68 -13.43
N GLU A 480 9.27 3.71 -12.09
CA GLU A 480 10.35 3.90 -11.10
C GLU A 480 10.59 2.63 -10.29
N GLY A 481 10.16 1.49 -10.78
CA GLY A 481 10.24 0.19 -10.13
C GLY A 481 10.80 -0.87 -11.07
N TYR A 482 10.02 -1.92 -11.34
CA TYR A 482 10.47 -3.09 -12.09
C TYR A 482 10.91 -2.78 -13.53
N ILE A 483 10.29 -1.82 -14.23
CA ILE A 483 10.71 -1.44 -15.58
C ILE A 483 12.12 -0.83 -15.55
N LEU A 484 12.36 0.10 -14.64
CA LEU A 484 13.67 0.75 -14.49
C LEU A 484 14.73 -0.25 -13.99
N GLY A 485 14.41 -1.02 -12.93
CA GLY A 485 15.33 -2.00 -12.37
C GLY A 485 15.72 -3.10 -13.35
N SER A 486 14.76 -3.62 -14.11
CA SER A 486 15.04 -4.63 -15.13
C SER A 486 15.84 -4.07 -16.30
N LYS A 487 15.57 -2.81 -16.73
CA LYS A 487 16.36 -2.12 -17.74
C LYS A 487 17.81 -1.92 -17.26
N TYR A 488 17.98 -1.48 -16.02
CA TYR A 488 19.29 -1.30 -15.40
C TYR A 488 20.13 -2.58 -15.48
N LEU A 489 19.57 -3.73 -15.09
CA LEU A 489 20.29 -5.01 -15.14
C LEU A 489 20.62 -5.46 -16.57
N ARG A 490 19.75 -5.18 -17.55
CA ARG A 490 20.04 -5.42 -18.98
C ARG A 490 21.25 -4.61 -19.48
N ASP A 491 21.33 -3.35 -19.03
CA ASP A 491 22.41 -2.44 -19.43
C ASP A 491 23.71 -2.79 -18.69
N LEU A 492 23.64 -3.20 -17.41
CA LEU A 492 24.78 -3.61 -16.58
C LEU A 492 25.45 -4.90 -17.08
N LYS A 493 24.65 -5.87 -17.54
CA LYS A 493 25.11 -7.20 -18.02
C LYS A 493 26.03 -7.91 -17.02
N PRO A 494 25.55 -8.24 -15.82
CA PRO A 494 26.37 -8.96 -14.85
C PRO A 494 26.60 -10.42 -15.29
N ASP A 495 27.75 -10.99 -14.91
CA ASP A 495 28.04 -12.44 -15.08
C ASP A 495 27.27 -13.26 -14.04
N ILE A 496 27.09 -12.68 -12.84
CA ILE A 496 26.42 -13.32 -11.71
C ILE A 496 25.47 -12.31 -11.08
N ILE A 497 24.24 -12.75 -10.79
CA ILE A 497 23.32 -12.04 -9.91
C ILE A 497 23.21 -12.79 -8.60
N MET A 498 23.48 -12.08 -7.50
CA MET A 498 23.17 -12.49 -6.14
C MET A 498 21.95 -11.73 -5.66
N GLY A 499 20.78 -12.39 -5.70
CA GLY A 499 19.60 -11.88 -5.04
C GLY A 499 19.70 -12.07 -3.52
N ALA A 500 18.79 -11.43 -2.79
CA ALA A 500 18.58 -11.72 -1.38
C ALA A 500 18.08 -13.17 -1.19
N HIS A 501 17.96 -13.59 0.07
CA HIS A 501 17.55 -14.96 0.42
C HIS A 501 18.41 -16.05 -0.27
N ASN A 502 19.68 -15.71 -0.49
CA ASN A 502 20.70 -16.60 -1.08
C ASN A 502 20.43 -17.08 -2.52
N VAL A 503 19.61 -16.36 -3.26
CA VAL A 503 19.39 -16.62 -4.69
C VAL A 503 20.68 -16.35 -5.48
N LEU A 504 21.03 -17.28 -6.36
CA LEU A 504 22.23 -17.18 -7.21
C LEU A 504 21.85 -17.50 -8.66
N MET A 505 22.15 -16.58 -9.57
CA MET A 505 21.99 -16.78 -11.01
C MET A 505 23.33 -16.60 -11.72
N THR A 506 23.72 -17.58 -12.50
CA THR A 506 24.87 -17.53 -13.41
C THR A 506 24.38 -17.32 -14.84
N ASP A 507 25.10 -16.56 -15.64
CA ASP A 507 24.72 -16.23 -17.02
C ASP A 507 23.27 -15.68 -17.13
N PRO A 508 22.91 -14.62 -16.38
CA PRO A 508 21.53 -14.23 -16.17
C PRO A 508 20.88 -13.48 -17.35
N SER A 509 21.58 -13.26 -18.47
CA SER A 509 21.11 -12.38 -19.57
C SER A 509 19.72 -12.73 -20.08
N ALA A 510 19.48 -14.02 -20.40
CA ALA A 510 18.19 -14.47 -20.91
C ALA A 510 17.08 -14.32 -19.87
N PHE A 511 17.39 -14.52 -18.60
CA PHE A 511 16.46 -14.31 -17.49
C PHE A 511 16.11 -12.81 -17.34
N VAL A 512 17.10 -11.93 -17.37
CA VAL A 512 16.91 -10.47 -17.27
C VAL A 512 16.06 -9.94 -18.44
N ASP A 513 16.23 -10.48 -19.65
CA ASP A 513 15.40 -10.12 -20.79
C ASP A 513 13.92 -10.51 -20.59
N ARG A 514 13.66 -11.71 -20.05
CA ARG A 514 12.30 -12.14 -19.70
C ARG A 514 11.71 -11.30 -18.57
N TYR A 515 12.50 -10.98 -17.55
CA TYR A 515 12.11 -10.11 -16.46
C TYR A 515 11.71 -8.71 -16.95
N HIS A 516 12.48 -8.13 -17.89
CA HIS A 516 12.14 -6.84 -18.49
C HIS A 516 10.86 -6.93 -19.36
N ALA A 517 10.70 -8.01 -20.13
CA ALA A 517 9.47 -8.25 -20.89
C ALA A 517 8.25 -8.41 -19.97
N TRP A 518 8.40 -9.15 -18.86
CA TRP A 518 7.35 -9.29 -17.85
C TRP A 518 6.99 -7.95 -17.22
N SER A 519 7.95 -7.13 -16.83
CA SER A 519 7.68 -5.83 -16.18
C SER A 519 6.84 -4.90 -17.08
N LYS A 520 7.09 -4.92 -18.38
CA LYS A 520 6.29 -4.17 -19.36
C LYS A 520 4.88 -4.76 -19.54
N ARG A 521 4.78 -6.10 -19.58
CA ARG A 521 3.48 -6.78 -19.75
C ARG A 521 2.56 -6.50 -18.58
N ILE A 522 3.04 -6.64 -17.34
CA ILE A 522 2.21 -6.41 -16.17
C ILE A 522 1.83 -4.92 -16.00
N ALA A 523 2.69 -4.00 -16.38
CA ALA A 523 2.33 -2.58 -16.45
C ALA A 523 1.22 -2.31 -17.45
N SER A 524 1.25 -2.97 -18.62
CA SER A 524 0.15 -2.90 -19.61
C SER A 524 -1.16 -3.44 -19.03
N GLN A 525 -1.11 -4.57 -18.33
CA GLN A 525 -2.29 -5.17 -17.70
C GLN A 525 -2.89 -4.25 -16.61
N TYR A 526 -2.07 -3.56 -15.83
CA TYR A 526 -2.56 -2.55 -14.88
C TYR A 526 -3.26 -1.38 -15.59
N ARG A 527 -2.73 -0.87 -16.73
CA ARG A 527 -3.40 0.16 -17.54
C ARG A 527 -4.75 -0.30 -18.09
N GLU A 528 -4.89 -1.58 -18.38
CA GLU A 528 -6.16 -2.17 -18.85
C GLU A 528 -7.15 -2.41 -17.70
N LEU A 529 -6.65 -2.74 -16.51
CA LEU A 529 -7.45 -3.05 -15.34
C LEU A 529 -7.89 -1.82 -14.57
N LEU A 530 -7.08 -0.76 -14.52
CA LEU A 530 -7.35 0.42 -13.71
C LEU A 530 -8.02 1.53 -14.54
N PRO A 531 -8.94 2.32 -13.94
CA PRO A 531 -9.83 3.21 -14.70
C PRO A 531 -9.15 4.49 -15.20
N GLU A 532 -8.13 4.99 -14.52
CA GLU A 532 -7.47 6.23 -14.91
C GLU A 532 -6.35 6.01 -15.93
N GLN A 533 -6.13 7.00 -16.78
CA GLN A 533 -5.03 7.00 -17.74
C GLN A 533 -3.68 6.88 -17.02
N ASN A 534 -3.53 7.59 -15.91
CA ASN A 534 -2.40 7.48 -15.01
C ASN A 534 -2.74 6.47 -13.92
N TYR A 535 -2.61 5.17 -14.24
CA TYR A 535 -3.00 4.06 -13.38
C TYR A 535 -2.30 4.07 -12.01
N GLU A 536 -1.20 4.78 -11.88
CA GLU A 536 -0.41 4.92 -10.66
C GLU A 536 -1.24 5.51 -9.51
N TYR A 537 -2.25 6.35 -9.78
CA TYR A 537 -3.16 6.86 -8.74
C TYR A 537 -4.03 5.78 -8.09
N GLN A 538 -4.31 4.68 -8.80
CA GLN A 538 -5.00 3.52 -8.23
C GLN A 538 -4.06 2.39 -7.82
N PHE A 539 -2.77 2.49 -8.17
CA PHE A 539 -1.74 1.53 -7.80
C PHE A 539 -0.98 1.94 -6.53
N ASP A 540 -0.45 3.18 -6.48
CA ASP A 540 0.33 3.71 -5.36
C ASP A 540 -0.58 4.20 -4.23
N PRO A 541 -0.53 3.62 -3.02
CA PRO A 541 -1.30 4.10 -1.86
C PRO A 541 -0.69 5.34 -1.19
N PHE A 542 0.39 5.93 -1.72
CA PHE A 542 1.15 7.02 -1.09
C PHE A 542 1.25 8.29 -1.94
N TRP A 543 0.37 8.46 -2.95
CA TRP A 543 0.40 9.66 -3.80
C TRP A 543 0.02 10.97 -3.06
N VAL A 544 -0.66 10.87 -1.91
CA VAL A 544 -0.62 11.88 -0.85
C VAL A 544 -0.20 11.19 0.42
N SER A 545 0.91 11.60 1.00
CA SER A 545 1.49 10.96 2.17
C SER A 545 1.92 11.97 3.23
N ALA A 546 1.95 11.52 4.49
CA ALA A 546 2.38 12.30 5.65
C ALA A 546 3.70 11.75 6.20
N TYR A 547 4.63 12.63 6.53
CA TYR A 547 5.86 12.29 7.22
C TYR A 547 6.09 13.22 8.43
N PRO A 548 6.24 12.68 9.63
CA PRO A 548 6.05 11.28 9.98
C PRO A 548 4.60 10.83 9.82
N TYR A 549 4.36 9.56 9.43
CA TYR A 549 3.03 8.94 9.43
C TYR A 549 2.49 8.78 10.86
N ARG A 550 3.37 8.41 11.81
CA ARG A 550 3.06 8.30 13.25
C ARG A 550 3.67 9.47 14.00
N VAL A 551 2.82 10.40 14.39
CA VAL A 551 3.21 11.65 15.06
C VAL A 551 3.11 11.47 16.57
N ASP A 552 4.25 11.45 17.26
CA ASP A 552 4.28 11.33 18.73
C ASP A 552 4.19 12.69 19.40
N LEU A 553 3.06 12.95 20.07
CA LEU A 553 2.78 14.15 20.82
C LEU A 553 2.55 13.87 22.31
N GLN A 554 3.08 12.76 22.84
CA GLN A 554 2.92 12.45 24.28
C GLN A 554 3.58 13.49 25.19
N GLU A 555 4.73 14.01 24.78
CA GLU A 555 5.53 14.96 25.58
C GLU A 555 5.41 16.40 25.10
N THR A 556 4.96 16.61 23.86
CA THR A 556 4.82 17.94 23.25
C THR A 556 3.40 18.16 22.75
N ASP A 557 2.97 19.43 22.68
CA ASP A 557 1.64 19.77 22.17
C ASP A 557 1.66 20.14 20.67
N GLN A 558 2.82 20.11 20.06
CA GLN A 558 2.99 20.52 18.66
C GLN A 558 4.04 19.66 17.95
N ALA A 559 3.80 19.38 16.65
CA ALA A 559 4.77 18.80 15.75
C ALA A 559 4.58 19.35 14.33
N THR A 560 5.62 19.27 13.51
CA THR A 560 5.52 19.51 12.07
C THR A 560 5.37 18.19 11.36
N VAL A 561 4.34 18.10 10.50
CA VAL A 561 4.11 16.98 9.58
C VAL A 561 4.33 17.50 8.17
N THR A 562 5.15 16.81 7.40
CA THR A 562 5.36 17.13 5.98
C THR A 562 4.37 16.32 5.15
N ILE A 563 3.50 17.01 4.43
CA ILE A 563 2.57 16.38 3.49
C ILE A 563 3.18 16.43 2.10
N THR A 564 3.35 15.28 1.47
CA THR A 564 3.86 15.18 0.10
C THR A 564 2.73 14.82 -0.84
N VAL A 565 2.56 15.61 -1.90
CA VAL A 565 1.62 15.37 -3.00
C VAL A 565 2.42 15.01 -4.24
N ARG A 566 2.07 13.91 -4.88
CA ARG A 566 2.69 13.41 -6.10
C ARG A 566 1.80 13.68 -7.32
N ASN A 567 2.41 14.09 -8.41
CA ASN A 567 1.79 14.23 -9.71
C ASN A 567 2.35 13.17 -10.68
N PHE A 568 1.51 12.24 -11.12
CA PHE A 568 1.87 11.23 -12.13
C PHE A 568 1.57 11.65 -13.57
N ARG A 569 1.00 12.85 -13.78
CA ARG A 569 0.61 13.34 -15.09
C ARG A 569 1.76 14.07 -15.78
N ASP A 570 1.65 14.19 -17.09
CA ASP A 570 2.57 15.01 -17.92
C ASP A 570 2.19 16.51 -17.92
N THR A 571 1.18 16.88 -17.14
CA THR A 571 0.69 18.27 -16.98
C THR A 571 0.70 18.67 -15.51
N PRO A 572 0.79 19.98 -15.20
CA PRO A 572 0.67 20.46 -13.83
C PRO A 572 -0.66 20.04 -13.20
N GLN A 573 -0.63 19.63 -11.92
CA GLN A 573 -1.79 19.17 -11.16
C GLN A 573 -2.12 20.15 -10.04
N LYS A 574 -3.35 20.66 -10.03
CA LYS A 574 -3.89 21.40 -8.89
C LYS A 574 -4.33 20.45 -7.80
N HIS A 575 -4.06 20.77 -6.55
CA HIS A 575 -4.51 19.98 -5.42
C HIS A 575 -5.08 20.84 -4.30
N SER A 576 -6.00 20.25 -3.55
CA SER A 576 -6.46 20.71 -2.24
C SER A 576 -6.49 19.50 -1.31
N VAL A 577 -5.84 19.60 -0.15
CA VAL A 577 -5.81 18.55 0.88
C VAL A 577 -6.31 19.18 2.19
N ALA A 578 -7.51 18.80 2.60
CA ALA A 578 -8.12 19.25 3.85
C ALA A 578 -7.94 18.19 4.95
N PHE A 579 -7.55 18.62 6.16
CA PHE A 579 -7.37 17.72 7.28
C PHE A 579 -8.69 17.53 8.04
N CYS A 580 -9.12 16.27 8.21
CA CYS A 580 -10.32 15.93 8.97
C CYS A 580 -9.96 15.81 10.46
N LEU A 581 -9.91 16.95 11.13
CA LEU A 581 -9.40 17.07 12.49
C LEU A 581 -10.48 16.71 13.53
N PRO A 582 -10.18 15.82 14.50
CA PRO A 582 -11.05 15.60 15.65
C PRO A 582 -10.98 16.77 16.63
N PRO A 583 -11.95 16.86 17.58
CA PRO A 583 -11.88 17.86 18.64
C PRO A 583 -10.54 17.86 19.36
N GLY A 584 -10.02 19.05 19.68
CA GLY A 584 -8.74 19.22 20.37
C GLY A 584 -7.51 19.19 19.46
N VAL A 585 -7.66 18.94 18.15
CA VAL A 585 -6.56 18.98 17.18
C VAL A 585 -6.74 20.15 16.22
N SER A 586 -5.66 20.83 15.88
CA SER A 586 -5.62 21.88 14.86
C SER A 586 -4.42 21.69 13.93
N ALA A 587 -4.57 22.17 12.70
CA ALA A 587 -3.53 22.15 11.67
C ALA A 587 -3.34 23.58 11.13
N ASP A 588 -2.10 23.95 10.84
CA ASP A 588 -1.75 25.22 10.21
C ASP A 588 -0.76 24.97 9.06
N PRO A 589 -1.20 25.20 7.82
CA PRO A 589 -2.54 25.57 7.40
C PRO A 589 -3.56 24.41 7.54
N PRO A 590 -4.87 24.70 7.75
CA PRO A 590 -5.89 23.65 7.86
C PRO A 590 -6.24 22.98 6.52
N VAL A 591 -5.90 23.63 5.42
CA VAL A 591 -6.05 23.14 4.06
C VAL A 591 -4.81 23.50 3.27
N LEU A 592 -4.20 22.52 2.63
CA LEU A 592 -3.12 22.74 1.66
C LEU A 592 -3.70 22.91 0.27
N GLN A 593 -3.27 23.96 -0.42
CA GLN A 593 -3.63 24.19 -1.81
C GLN A 593 -2.39 24.56 -2.62
N GLY A 594 -2.32 24.11 -3.85
CA GLY A 594 -1.20 24.42 -4.71
C GLY A 594 -1.21 23.68 -6.04
N VAL A 595 -0.07 23.76 -6.71
CA VAL A 595 0.20 23.06 -7.96
C VAL A 595 1.47 22.23 -7.80
N VAL A 596 1.43 21.02 -8.33
CA VAL A 596 2.60 20.13 -8.45
C VAL A 596 2.95 20.00 -9.93
N ASP A 597 4.22 20.19 -10.24
CA ASP A 597 4.73 20.10 -11.61
C ASP A 597 4.56 18.67 -12.19
N PRO A 598 4.62 18.52 -13.52
CA PRO A 598 4.51 17.22 -14.17
C PRO A 598 5.53 16.20 -13.61
N LYS A 599 5.11 14.95 -13.45
CA LYS A 599 5.97 13.81 -13.03
C LYS A 599 6.85 14.14 -11.82
N SER A 600 6.32 14.91 -10.86
CA SER A 600 7.08 15.38 -9.70
C SER A 600 6.34 15.18 -8.39
N ARG A 601 7.05 15.46 -7.28
CA ARG A 601 6.52 15.48 -5.92
C ARG A 601 6.74 16.86 -5.33
N LYS A 602 5.80 17.34 -4.51
CA LYS A 602 5.94 18.58 -3.76
C LYS A 602 5.55 18.36 -2.31
N SER A 603 6.39 18.84 -1.41
CA SER A 603 6.22 18.68 0.04
C SER A 603 5.85 19.99 0.70
N PHE A 604 4.95 19.93 1.67
CA PHE A 604 4.39 21.07 2.39
C PHE A 604 4.47 20.80 3.90
N PRO A 605 5.13 21.66 4.67
CA PRO A 605 5.09 21.55 6.13
C PRO A 605 3.72 22.00 6.66
N VAL A 606 3.19 21.24 7.60
CA VAL A 606 1.95 21.53 8.33
C VAL A 606 2.23 21.44 9.80
N LYS A 607 1.92 22.49 10.55
CA LYS A 607 2.03 22.48 12.01
C LYS A 607 0.78 21.87 12.60
N ILE A 608 0.92 20.75 13.27
CA ILE A 608 -0.15 20.11 14.05
C ILE A 608 -0.03 20.52 15.50
N SER A 609 -1.14 20.93 16.11
CA SER A 609 -1.20 21.29 17.53
C SER A 609 -2.36 20.56 18.19
N ILE A 610 -2.17 20.16 19.46
CA ILE A 610 -3.19 19.47 20.26
C ILE A 610 -3.52 20.25 21.54
N ARG A 611 -4.77 20.14 21.96
CA ARG A 611 -5.24 20.53 23.30
C ARG A 611 -5.60 19.25 24.06
N ARG A 612 -4.66 18.77 24.89
CA ARG A 612 -4.77 17.44 25.55
C ARG A 612 -6.05 17.21 26.32
N ASN A 613 -6.61 18.27 26.94
CA ASN A 613 -7.83 18.17 27.73
C ASN A 613 -9.07 17.88 26.87
N ASP A 614 -9.04 18.24 25.59
CA ASP A 614 -10.15 18.06 24.66
C ASP A 614 -10.09 16.70 23.93
N ILE A 615 -9.01 15.92 24.14
CA ILE A 615 -8.77 14.65 23.47
C ILE A 615 -9.30 13.50 24.35
N ALA A 616 -10.27 12.77 23.83
CA ALA A 616 -10.92 11.65 24.53
C ALA A 616 -10.08 10.36 24.54
N THR A 617 -9.27 10.12 23.51
CA THR A 617 -8.46 8.89 23.34
C THR A 617 -6.98 9.20 23.24
N GLY A 618 -6.11 8.19 23.43
CA GLY A 618 -4.65 8.33 23.27
C GLY A 618 -4.18 8.41 21.82
N THR A 619 -4.83 7.68 20.93
CA THR A 619 -4.51 7.58 19.50
C THR A 619 -5.62 8.21 18.67
N LEU A 620 -5.25 9.02 17.69
CA LEU A 620 -6.14 9.75 16.78
C LEU A 620 -5.75 9.44 15.34
N MET A 621 -6.73 9.20 14.48
CA MET A 621 -6.56 9.10 13.03
C MET A 621 -6.93 10.44 12.39
N ILE A 622 -6.08 10.95 11.53
CA ILE A 622 -6.28 12.22 10.82
C ILE A 622 -6.39 11.92 9.32
N PRO A 623 -7.60 11.73 8.80
CA PRO A 623 -7.80 11.58 7.37
C PRO A 623 -7.52 12.87 6.61
N MET A 624 -7.06 12.69 5.38
CA MET A 624 -6.85 13.76 4.40
C MET A 624 -7.92 13.67 3.32
N ASP A 625 -8.78 14.69 3.24
CA ASP A 625 -9.78 14.82 2.19
C ASP A 625 -9.14 15.50 0.97
N ILE A 626 -9.05 14.79 -0.12
CA ILE A 626 -8.21 15.14 -1.25
C ILE A 626 -9.05 15.50 -2.46
N THR A 627 -8.72 16.64 -3.08
CA THR A 627 -9.26 17.08 -4.35
C THR A 627 -8.12 17.32 -5.34
N LEU A 628 -8.18 16.70 -6.52
CA LEU A 628 -7.23 16.88 -7.61
C LEU A 628 -7.95 17.44 -8.84
N ASP A 629 -7.47 18.58 -9.38
CA ASP A 629 -8.02 19.25 -10.57
C ASP A 629 -9.55 19.43 -10.50
N GLY A 630 -10.08 19.69 -9.31
CA GLY A 630 -11.51 19.87 -9.05
C GLY A 630 -12.30 18.59 -8.82
N ILE A 631 -11.71 17.42 -8.98
CA ILE A 631 -12.34 16.13 -8.67
C ILE A 631 -12.02 15.76 -7.22
N ARG A 632 -13.06 15.60 -6.39
CA ARG A 632 -12.92 15.21 -5.00
C ARG A 632 -12.84 13.70 -4.86
N HIS A 633 -11.72 13.21 -4.34
CA HIS A 633 -11.47 11.80 -4.04
C HIS A 633 -11.87 11.40 -2.61
N GLY A 634 -12.15 12.38 -1.74
CA GLY A 634 -12.52 12.15 -0.34
C GLY A 634 -11.34 11.77 0.55
N GLN A 635 -11.65 11.14 1.68
CA GLN A 635 -10.70 10.80 2.74
C GLN A 635 -9.89 9.54 2.40
N LYS A 636 -9.10 9.59 1.32
CA LYS A 636 -8.35 8.42 0.82
C LYS A 636 -7.25 7.96 1.78
N PHE A 637 -6.42 8.89 2.27
CA PHE A 637 -5.26 8.57 3.10
C PHE A 637 -5.36 9.27 4.45
N ASP A 638 -4.52 8.84 5.39
CA ASP A 638 -4.48 9.36 6.75
C ASP A 638 -3.07 9.35 7.32
N PHE A 639 -2.93 9.92 8.51
CA PHE A 639 -1.81 9.74 9.42
C PHE A 639 -2.30 9.62 10.86
N VAL A 640 -1.44 9.20 11.78
CA VAL A 640 -1.82 8.88 13.16
C VAL A 640 -1.08 9.79 14.13
N ILE A 641 -1.82 10.30 15.13
CA ILE A 641 -1.25 11.06 16.25
C ILE A 641 -1.40 10.24 17.53
N ARG A 642 -0.34 10.15 18.34
CA ARG A 642 -0.39 9.64 19.69
C ARG A 642 -0.27 10.80 20.68
N ALA A 643 -1.39 11.19 21.29
CA ALA A 643 -1.49 12.36 22.16
C ALA A 643 -1.36 12.04 23.66
N LYS A 644 -1.63 10.80 24.05
CA LYS A 644 -1.56 10.30 25.43
C LYS A 644 -0.94 8.90 25.42
N PRO A 645 -0.34 8.43 26.53
CA PRO A 645 0.07 7.04 26.65
C PRO A 645 -1.13 6.10 26.40
N GLU A 646 -0.90 5.03 25.67
CA GLU A 646 -1.89 3.97 25.62
C GLU A 646 -2.05 3.38 27.02
N PRO A 647 -3.29 3.03 27.46
CA PRO A 647 -3.46 2.29 28.70
C PRO A 647 -2.62 1.00 28.61
N ALA A 648 -1.90 0.70 29.70
CA ALA A 648 -1.08 -0.51 29.75
C ALA A 648 -1.96 -1.70 29.36
N VAL A 649 -1.61 -2.37 28.27
CA VAL A 649 -2.25 -3.63 27.90
C VAL A 649 -1.93 -4.61 29.03
N SER A 650 -2.95 -4.96 29.81
CA SER A 650 -2.82 -6.07 30.77
C SER A 650 -2.34 -7.28 29.99
N PRO A 651 -1.28 -7.98 30.40
CA PRO A 651 -0.84 -9.17 29.69
C PRO A 651 -2.00 -10.14 29.70
N ALA A 652 -2.68 -10.27 28.56
CA ALA A 652 -3.66 -11.32 28.37
C ALA A 652 -2.92 -12.64 28.62
N GLY A 653 -3.43 -13.42 29.54
CA GLY A 653 -2.83 -14.66 30.02
C GLY A 653 -2.34 -15.53 28.86
N LYS A 654 -1.18 -16.13 29.12
CA LYS A 654 -0.49 -17.11 28.25
C LYS A 654 -1.39 -18.24 27.84
#